data_b996f8c0580a9a6cece984adde472a61
#
_entry.id   b996f8c0580a9a6cece984adde472a61
#
_cell.length_a   1.000
_cell.length_b   1.000
_cell.length_c   1.000
_cell.angle_alpha   90.00
_cell.angle_beta   90.00
_cell.angle_gamma   90.00
#
_symmetry.space_group_name_H-M   'P 1'
#
loop_
_entity.id
_entity.type
_entity.pdbx_description
1 polymer ?
#
loop_
_entity_poly.entity_id
_entity_poly.type
_entity_poly.pdbx_seq_one_letter_code
_entity_poly.pdbx_strand_id
1 'polypeptide(L)'
;MASDYDHRKIEAKWQREWAKKKVYKTIDSGDKPKFYVLDMFPYPSGEGLHVGHPKGYIATDIISRQKRMQGHNVLHPMGFDAFGLPAENYAIKMKTNPRIAVAENVARYKKQLEILGFDYDWSREVNTTDPKYYRWTQWIFLKLLEKGLAYESYEPINWCPSCKTGLANEDVEDGRCERCSTPVEKKPMRQWVLKITDYADRLLADLDMLDWPAHIKESQRNWIGRSEGAELAFPIKGRKDVLTVFTTRPDTLFGVTYLVVAPEHAFVTELLKKKENLANHAEVVKYVAHARMMTQIERTDAKKDKTGVALEGVMAINPANGEEVPVFVADYVLADYGTGAVMAVPAHDERDFAFAQNYKLPIRTVIEPLFIKLGGNDGVKEGQPFVDRNAVACIVKHWEEDKYLVSKWKTNDWQGFVMGGIEGNENEGDAATREVAEESGYLSAQYKRTLGTVHSKFHHDVKSVNRFAHFKVAYLELKDGKQGPVSEEEKRLQEISWVDGKKVKDFVNRPDVRQMWDFFAQGQMYAGEGILIDSGRFTGTESEVVKKKITESVGGKWVVRYKLKDWVFSRQRYWGEPFPILHDGDKIVPVAEKDLPVVLPPVKSYEPSGTGESPLATIDKWVNVKVGRGKDAKTLKRETNTMPQWAGSSWYYLRYMDPANGKALVDAKKEKYWNQVDFYVGGAEHATRHLIYARFWHKFLYDIGVVSTTEPFKKLQSVGLIMGEDGRKMSKRFGNVVNPDEIVATYGADTMRVYEMFMGPFDQAINWNTDSMIGSRR
;
A
#
# COMPACT_ATOMS: atom_id res chain seq x y z
N MET A 1 19.52 52.28 -1.44
CA MET A 1 19.16 52.56 -0.02
C MET A 1 19.55 51.35 0.77
N ALA A 2 20.55 51.46 1.66
CA ALA A 2 20.93 50.36 2.57
C ALA A 2 19.73 50.19 3.52
N SER A 3 19.17 49.02 3.57
CA SER A 3 18.09 48.72 4.52
C SER A 3 18.68 48.80 5.95
N ASP A 4 18.04 49.55 6.86
CA ASP A 4 18.40 49.59 8.27
C ASP A 4 18.21 48.23 8.98
N TYR A 5 17.80 47.20 8.28
CA TYR A 5 17.59 45.85 8.79
C TYR A 5 18.90 45.05 8.79
N ASP A 6 19.63 45.16 9.93
CA ASP A 6 20.80 44.29 10.19
C ASP A 6 20.35 42.97 10.83
N HIS A 7 20.03 41.97 10.01
CA HIS A 7 19.54 40.67 10.47
C HIS A 7 20.48 40.01 11.48
N ARG A 8 21.80 40.13 11.29
CA ARG A 8 22.81 39.50 12.17
C ARG A 8 22.70 39.98 13.60
N LYS A 9 22.48 41.29 13.79
CA LYS A 9 22.33 41.89 15.12
C LYS A 9 20.94 41.62 15.71
N ILE A 10 19.90 41.78 14.91
CA ILE A 10 18.50 41.65 15.35
C ILE A 10 18.17 40.21 15.74
N GLU A 11 18.46 39.27 14.86
CA GLU A 11 18.17 37.84 15.09
C GLU A 11 18.94 37.32 16.31
N ALA A 12 20.24 37.58 16.39
CA ALA A 12 21.08 37.18 17.51
C ALA A 12 20.65 37.82 18.85
N LYS A 13 20.15 39.05 18.83
CA LYS A 13 19.61 39.73 20.02
C LYS A 13 18.37 38.99 20.53
N TRP A 14 17.39 38.73 19.65
CA TRP A 14 16.12 38.13 20.05
C TRP A 14 16.26 36.68 20.46
N GLN A 15 17.07 35.90 19.76
CA GLN A 15 17.35 34.50 20.15
C GLN A 15 17.96 34.44 21.57
N ARG A 16 18.90 35.33 21.89
CA ARG A 16 19.46 35.43 23.26
C ARG A 16 18.43 35.82 24.29
N GLU A 17 17.56 36.81 23.99
CA GLU A 17 16.50 37.25 24.90
C GLU A 17 15.47 36.11 25.16
N TRP A 18 15.06 35.39 24.14
CA TRP A 18 14.15 34.25 24.28
C TRP A 18 14.76 33.15 25.15
N ALA A 19 16.00 32.78 24.88
CA ALA A 19 16.73 31.80 25.68
C ALA A 19 16.87 32.23 27.16
N LYS A 20 17.29 33.46 27.38
CA LYS A 20 17.45 34.04 28.75
C LYS A 20 16.13 34.02 29.51
N LYS A 21 15.04 34.46 28.90
CA LYS A 21 13.71 34.55 29.51
C LYS A 21 12.97 33.19 29.53
N LYS A 22 13.53 32.14 28.91
CA LYS A 22 12.91 30.82 28.76
C LYS A 22 11.47 30.90 28.23
N VAL A 23 11.25 31.76 27.22
CA VAL A 23 9.91 32.12 26.69
C VAL A 23 9.14 30.88 26.23
N TYR A 24 9.86 29.89 25.72
CA TYR A 24 9.26 28.69 25.11
C TYR A 24 9.23 27.48 26.04
N LYS A 25 9.58 27.66 27.31
CA LYS A 25 9.55 26.55 28.28
C LYS A 25 8.13 26.06 28.51
N THR A 26 7.92 24.76 28.30
CA THR A 26 6.66 24.05 28.53
C THR A 26 6.40 23.85 30.02
N ILE A 27 5.16 23.97 30.45
CA ILE A 27 4.71 23.74 31.84
C ILE A 27 3.87 22.42 31.82
N ASP A 28 4.18 21.47 32.73
CA ASP A 28 3.53 20.16 32.77
C ASP A 28 2.13 20.13 33.39
N SER A 29 1.63 21.27 33.86
CA SER A 29 0.33 21.40 34.49
C SER A 29 -0.16 22.85 34.41
N GLY A 30 -1.46 23.06 34.57
CA GLY A 30 -2.03 24.41 34.63
C GLY A 30 -3.46 24.44 34.07
N ASP A 31 -4.13 25.59 34.25
CA ASP A 31 -5.52 25.79 33.81
C ASP A 31 -5.64 26.16 32.32
N LYS A 32 -4.51 26.40 31.65
CA LYS A 32 -4.50 26.73 30.22
C LYS A 32 -4.79 25.49 29.38
N PRO A 33 -5.57 25.62 28.29
CA PRO A 33 -5.74 24.54 27.35
C PRO A 33 -4.39 24.13 26.79
N LYS A 34 -4.15 22.81 26.68
CA LYS A 34 -2.90 22.30 26.11
C LYS A 34 -2.92 22.39 24.61
N PHE A 35 -1.76 22.51 23.99
CA PHE A 35 -1.57 22.29 22.57
C PHE A 35 -0.21 21.61 22.32
N TYR A 36 -0.24 20.40 21.83
CA TYR A 36 0.96 19.65 21.50
C TYR A 36 1.18 19.69 19.99
N VAL A 37 2.16 20.46 19.55
CA VAL A 37 2.60 20.52 18.15
C VAL A 37 3.91 19.76 17.99
N LEU A 38 4.02 18.96 16.93
CA LEU A 38 5.15 18.06 16.75
C LEU A 38 5.63 18.05 15.30
N ASP A 39 6.95 18.06 15.15
CA ASP A 39 7.65 17.77 13.91
C ASP A 39 8.11 16.33 13.86
N MET A 40 8.19 15.74 12.66
CA MET A 40 9.03 14.57 12.50
C MET A 40 10.48 14.97 12.73
N PHE A 41 11.06 14.44 13.81
CA PHE A 41 12.41 14.81 14.21
C PHE A 41 13.47 14.37 13.18
N PRO A 42 14.54 15.17 13.00
CA PRO A 42 15.51 14.92 11.96
C PRO A 42 16.37 13.71 12.24
N TYR A 43 16.84 13.09 11.15
CA TYR A 43 17.84 12.04 11.16
C TYR A 43 19.24 12.65 10.87
N PRO A 44 20.16 12.72 11.85
CA PRO A 44 21.45 13.41 11.69
C PRO A 44 22.46 12.57 10.91
N SER A 45 22.22 12.31 9.62
CA SER A 45 23.00 11.44 8.73
C SER A 45 24.05 12.18 7.91
N GLY A 46 24.90 13.01 8.52
CA GLY A 46 26.00 13.65 7.82
C GLY A 46 26.09 15.18 8.03
N GLU A 47 26.49 15.94 7.02
CA GLU A 47 27.03 17.30 7.15
C GLU A 47 26.02 18.42 7.52
N GLY A 48 24.83 18.11 8.02
CA GLY A 48 23.85 19.09 8.46
C GLY A 48 22.54 19.06 7.67
N LEU A 49 21.66 20.01 8.00
CA LEU A 49 20.40 20.23 7.31
C LEU A 49 20.62 20.79 5.92
N HIS A 50 19.69 20.55 5.00
CA HIS A 50 19.49 21.32 3.78
C HIS A 50 18.18 22.12 3.87
N VAL A 51 18.02 23.12 3.02
CA VAL A 51 16.83 24.02 3.04
C VAL A 51 15.49 23.31 2.89
N GLY A 52 15.45 22.04 2.52
CA GLY A 52 14.22 21.25 2.48
C GLY A 52 13.71 20.77 3.84
N HIS A 53 14.55 20.72 4.88
CA HIS A 53 14.15 20.32 6.22
C HIS A 53 13.33 21.38 6.97
N PRO A 54 13.73 22.68 6.96
CA PRO A 54 13.06 23.71 7.75
C PRO A 54 11.62 24.00 7.36
N LYS A 55 11.16 23.69 6.14
CA LYS A 55 9.79 24.01 5.67
C LYS A 55 8.70 23.55 6.66
N GLY A 56 8.78 22.28 7.10
CA GLY A 56 7.87 21.74 8.11
C GLY A 56 8.04 22.43 9.45
N TYR A 57 9.28 22.62 9.90
CA TYR A 57 9.64 23.22 11.19
C TYR A 57 9.22 24.68 11.30
N ILE A 58 9.26 25.45 10.21
CA ILE A 58 8.77 26.82 10.15
C ILE A 58 7.25 26.85 10.36
N ALA A 59 6.52 25.94 9.70
CA ALA A 59 5.08 25.87 9.83
C ALA A 59 4.63 25.54 11.26
N THR A 60 5.27 24.56 11.90
CA THR A 60 4.98 24.17 13.29
C THR A 60 5.34 25.28 14.26
N ASP A 61 6.46 25.98 14.05
CA ASP A 61 6.87 27.15 14.85
C ASP A 61 5.83 28.30 14.75
N ILE A 62 5.30 28.56 13.56
CA ILE A 62 4.24 29.57 13.37
C ILE A 62 2.99 29.18 14.16
N ILE A 63 2.53 27.93 14.03
CA ILE A 63 1.35 27.43 14.74
C ILE A 63 1.58 27.44 16.26
N SER A 64 2.75 27.01 16.71
CA SER A 64 3.13 27.02 18.12
C SER A 64 3.06 28.43 18.73
N ARG A 65 3.69 29.42 18.06
CA ARG A 65 3.65 30.83 18.49
C ARG A 65 2.23 31.38 18.51
N GLN A 66 1.45 31.12 17.46
CA GLN A 66 0.04 31.52 17.40
C GLN A 66 -0.74 30.94 18.58
N LYS A 67 -0.59 29.67 18.90
CA LYS A 67 -1.29 29.01 20.00
C LYS A 67 -0.87 29.59 21.36
N ARG A 68 0.42 29.90 21.56
CA ARG A 68 0.90 30.61 22.77
C ARG A 68 0.24 31.99 22.91
N MET A 69 0.16 32.77 21.81
CA MET A 69 -0.50 34.07 21.80
C MET A 69 -2.00 33.98 22.10
N GLN A 70 -2.63 32.85 21.71
CA GLN A 70 -4.03 32.54 22.02
C GLN A 70 -4.23 31.99 23.45
N GLY A 71 -3.17 31.97 24.27
CA GLY A 71 -3.24 31.58 25.69
C GLY A 71 -3.09 30.08 25.96
N HIS A 72 -2.74 29.25 24.98
CA HIS A 72 -2.49 27.82 25.20
C HIS A 72 -1.16 27.57 25.93
N ASN A 73 -1.12 26.48 26.70
CA ASN A 73 0.13 25.87 27.13
C ASN A 73 0.63 24.95 26.00
N VAL A 74 1.76 25.30 25.39
CA VAL A 74 2.23 24.62 24.18
C VAL A 74 3.42 23.74 24.49
N LEU A 75 3.38 22.50 24.06
CA LEU A 75 4.51 21.57 23.97
C LEU A 75 5.00 21.54 22.52
N HIS A 76 6.17 22.13 22.26
CA HIS A 76 6.86 22.08 20.98
C HIS A 76 8.30 21.61 21.19
N PRO A 77 8.54 20.29 21.21
CA PRO A 77 9.84 19.70 21.48
C PRO A 77 10.61 19.44 20.20
N MET A 78 11.91 19.19 20.32
CA MET A 78 12.78 18.72 19.26
C MET A 78 13.75 17.65 19.80
N GLY A 79 14.21 16.77 18.92
CA GLY A 79 15.17 15.71 19.23
C GLY A 79 15.77 15.12 17.96
N PHE A 80 16.37 13.92 18.10
CA PHE A 80 17.13 13.32 17.01
C PHE A 80 16.89 11.82 16.92
N ASP A 81 16.49 11.35 15.72
CA ASP A 81 16.50 9.95 15.38
C ASP A 81 17.89 9.57 14.87
N ALA A 82 18.68 8.91 15.67
CA ALA A 82 20.11 8.84 15.44
C ALA A 82 20.69 7.42 15.34
N PHE A 83 19.88 6.35 15.47
CA PHE A 83 20.26 4.98 15.14
C PHE A 83 20.01 4.64 13.68
N GLY A 84 20.55 3.53 13.21
CA GLY A 84 20.26 2.93 11.91
C GLY A 84 21.35 3.06 10.85
N LEU A 85 21.03 2.48 9.69
CA LEU A 85 21.97 2.31 8.57
C LEU A 85 22.60 3.61 8.04
N PRO A 86 21.89 4.73 7.88
CA PRO A 86 22.50 5.92 7.30
C PRO A 86 23.64 6.48 8.15
N ALA A 87 23.46 6.52 9.49
CA ALA A 87 24.50 6.99 10.41
C ALA A 87 25.68 6.04 10.46
N GLU A 88 25.42 4.73 10.47
CA GLU A 88 26.48 3.72 10.44
C GLU A 88 27.27 3.76 9.15
N ASN A 89 26.63 3.82 8.00
CA ASN A 89 27.28 3.91 6.70
C ASN A 89 28.09 5.22 6.56
N TYR A 90 27.58 6.34 7.10
CA TYR A 90 28.34 7.58 7.16
C TYR A 90 29.62 7.42 8.00
N ALA A 91 29.50 6.82 9.18
CA ALA A 91 30.65 6.57 10.05
C ALA A 91 31.69 5.64 9.40
N ILE A 92 31.26 4.58 8.68
CA ILE A 92 32.15 3.71 7.90
C ILE A 92 32.90 4.52 6.84
N LYS A 93 32.18 5.35 6.06
CA LYS A 93 32.77 6.22 5.04
C LYS A 93 33.79 7.18 5.62
N MET A 94 33.52 7.74 6.80
CA MET A 94 34.39 8.69 7.50
C MET A 94 35.49 8.01 8.33
N LYS A 95 35.49 6.66 8.37
CA LYS A 95 36.43 5.85 9.17
C LYS A 95 36.46 6.24 10.66
N THR A 96 35.27 6.58 11.20
CA THR A 96 35.10 7.00 12.61
C THR A 96 34.07 6.11 13.32
N ASN A 97 34.01 6.16 14.64
CA ASN A 97 32.99 5.42 15.39
C ASN A 97 31.62 6.05 15.22
N PRO A 98 30.53 5.29 14.95
CA PRO A 98 29.17 5.82 14.79
C PRO A 98 28.73 6.73 15.96
N ARG A 99 29.11 6.40 17.18
CA ARG A 99 28.82 7.22 18.38
C ARG A 99 29.42 8.62 18.28
N ILE A 100 30.65 8.73 17.78
CA ILE A 100 31.34 10.01 17.62
C ILE A 100 30.70 10.81 16.47
N ALA A 101 30.57 10.17 15.30
CA ALA A 101 29.96 10.80 14.14
C ALA A 101 28.55 11.32 14.40
N VAL A 102 27.73 10.53 15.10
CA VAL A 102 26.37 10.94 15.50
C VAL A 102 26.40 12.11 16.48
N ALA A 103 27.26 12.10 17.47
CA ALA A 103 27.35 13.21 18.43
C ALA A 103 27.73 14.53 17.73
N GLU A 104 28.69 14.51 16.82
CA GLU A 104 29.10 15.67 16.01
C GLU A 104 27.95 16.16 15.10
N ASN A 105 27.28 15.24 14.43
CA ASN A 105 26.16 15.56 13.56
C ASN A 105 24.97 16.17 14.35
N VAL A 106 24.61 15.58 15.49
CA VAL A 106 23.56 16.10 16.39
C VAL A 106 23.88 17.53 16.83
N ALA A 107 25.13 17.78 17.27
CA ALA A 107 25.57 19.12 17.68
C ALA A 107 25.45 20.13 16.52
N ARG A 108 25.79 19.72 15.31
CA ARG A 108 25.65 20.56 14.10
C ARG A 108 24.18 20.85 13.76
N TYR A 109 23.35 19.83 13.72
CA TYR A 109 21.91 19.97 13.44
C TYR A 109 21.25 20.90 14.48
N LYS A 110 21.57 20.70 15.75
CA LYS A 110 21.06 21.55 16.84
C LYS A 110 21.43 23.01 16.64
N LYS A 111 22.71 23.29 16.31
CA LYS A 111 23.17 24.64 16.02
C LYS A 111 22.42 25.25 14.82
N GLN A 112 22.17 24.48 13.76
CA GLN A 112 21.42 24.97 12.60
C GLN A 112 19.95 25.26 12.94
N LEU A 113 19.31 24.44 13.77
CA LEU A 113 17.95 24.69 14.26
C LEU A 113 17.88 25.93 15.18
N GLU A 114 18.92 26.14 16.00
CA GLU A 114 19.00 27.29 16.89
C GLU A 114 19.14 28.61 16.10
N ILE A 115 19.98 28.65 15.04
CA ILE A 115 20.16 29.88 14.25
C ILE A 115 18.90 30.27 13.45
N LEU A 116 18.03 29.28 13.14
CA LEU A 116 16.73 29.52 12.50
C LEU A 116 15.69 30.12 13.46
N GLY A 117 15.99 30.15 14.77
CA GLY A 117 15.20 30.84 15.78
C GLY A 117 13.86 30.19 16.10
N PHE A 118 13.75 28.85 16.00
CA PHE A 118 12.56 28.10 16.36
C PHE A 118 12.23 28.19 17.88
N ASP A 119 10.97 28.04 18.23
CA ASP A 119 10.44 28.10 19.60
C ASP A 119 10.46 26.73 20.32
N TYR A 120 11.43 25.87 19.99
CA TYR A 120 11.57 24.58 20.64
C TYR A 120 11.92 24.66 22.12
N ASP A 121 11.25 23.83 22.93
CA ASP A 121 11.67 23.62 24.33
C ASP A 121 12.79 22.58 24.38
N TRP A 122 14.04 23.02 24.28
CA TRP A 122 15.23 22.18 24.34
C TRP A 122 15.40 21.41 25.67
N SER A 123 14.67 21.77 26.73
CA SER A 123 14.65 20.97 27.97
C SER A 123 13.92 19.63 27.78
N ARG A 124 13.22 19.46 26.66
CA ARG A 124 12.51 18.25 26.25
C ARG A 124 13.23 17.43 25.19
N GLU A 125 14.48 17.79 24.86
CA GLU A 125 15.28 17.10 23.86
C GLU A 125 15.37 15.60 24.14
N VAL A 126 15.18 14.77 23.11
CA VAL A 126 15.44 13.33 23.15
C VAL A 126 16.41 12.94 22.04
N ASN A 127 17.18 11.87 22.28
CA ASN A 127 18.06 11.27 21.29
C ASN A 127 17.87 9.75 21.37
N THR A 128 17.51 9.12 20.27
CA THR A 128 17.23 7.67 20.25
C THR A 128 18.43 6.82 20.62
N THR A 129 19.67 7.36 20.51
CA THR A 129 20.91 6.65 20.90
C THR A 129 21.28 6.79 22.38
N ASP A 130 20.54 7.60 23.16
CA ASP A 130 20.76 7.69 24.60
C ASP A 130 20.27 6.41 25.28
N PRO A 131 21.11 5.70 26.07
CA PRO A 131 20.69 4.53 26.86
C PRO A 131 19.48 4.79 27.75
N LYS A 132 19.29 6.02 28.26
CA LYS A 132 18.11 6.39 29.04
C LYS A 132 16.83 6.44 28.18
N TYR A 133 16.98 6.68 26.88
CA TYR A 133 15.89 6.65 25.92
C TYR A 133 15.58 5.22 25.48
N TYR A 134 16.54 4.52 24.89
CA TYR A 134 16.27 3.19 24.30
C TYR A 134 16.07 2.08 25.33
N ARG A 135 16.33 2.32 26.62
CA ARG A 135 15.83 1.47 27.71
C ARG A 135 14.33 1.22 27.56
N TRP A 136 13.57 2.23 27.17
CA TRP A 136 12.12 2.14 27.04
C TRP A 136 11.70 1.48 25.72
N THR A 137 12.45 1.64 24.64
CA THR A 137 12.30 0.83 23.42
C THR A 137 12.45 -0.65 23.73
N GLN A 138 13.49 -1.00 24.50
CA GLN A 138 13.74 -2.37 24.97
C GLN A 138 12.58 -2.88 25.85
N TRP A 139 12.09 -2.03 26.73
CA TRP A 139 10.95 -2.36 27.60
C TRP A 139 9.67 -2.64 26.78
N ILE A 140 9.36 -1.82 25.78
CA ILE A 140 8.22 -2.06 24.87
C ILE A 140 8.37 -3.39 24.16
N PHE A 141 9.57 -3.70 23.66
CA PHE A 141 9.85 -4.99 23.03
C PHE A 141 9.60 -6.17 23.98
N LEU A 142 10.05 -6.09 25.24
CA LEU A 142 9.77 -7.13 26.24
C LEU A 142 8.27 -7.30 26.50
N LYS A 143 7.51 -6.21 26.52
CA LYS A 143 6.05 -6.27 26.68
C LYS A 143 5.36 -6.87 25.45
N LEU A 144 5.83 -6.58 24.24
CA LEU A 144 5.37 -7.25 23.02
C LEU A 144 5.66 -8.75 23.04
N LEU A 145 6.86 -9.13 23.50
CA LEU A 145 7.23 -10.53 23.67
C LEU A 145 6.35 -11.25 24.70
N GLU A 146 6.12 -10.62 25.87
CA GLU A 146 5.25 -11.14 26.93
C GLU A 146 3.81 -11.41 26.43
N LYS A 147 3.32 -10.58 25.52
CA LYS A 147 1.98 -10.71 24.90
C LYS A 147 1.95 -11.62 23.67
N GLY A 148 3.07 -12.23 23.29
CA GLY A 148 3.17 -13.09 22.11
C GLY A 148 3.09 -12.36 20.78
N LEU A 149 3.28 -11.02 20.80
CA LEU A 149 3.31 -10.15 19.62
C LEU A 149 4.70 -9.98 19.01
N ALA A 150 5.74 -10.41 19.71
CA ALA A 150 7.09 -10.55 19.19
C ALA A 150 7.49 -12.04 19.18
N TYR A 151 8.06 -12.52 18.09
CA TYR A 151 8.48 -13.91 17.92
C TYR A 151 9.68 -14.04 16.99
N GLU A 152 10.40 -15.16 17.07
CA GLU A 152 11.45 -15.49 16.10
C GLU A 152 10.86 -16.23 14.89
N SER A 153 11.32 -15.86 13.69
CA SER A 153 10.97 -16.50 12.42
C SER A 153 12.25 -16.86 11.64
N TYR A 154 12.17 -17.92 10.86
CA TYR A 154 13.21 -18.37 9.93
C TYR A 154 12.76 -18.24 8.46
N GLU A 155 11.64 -17.58 8.23
CA GLU A 155 11.11 -17.35 6.90
C GLU A 155 12.07 -16.51 6.03
N PRO A 156 12.04 -16.70 4.71
CA PRO A 156 12.84 -15.89 3.80
C PRO A 156 12.45 -14.41 3.89
N ILE A 157 13.43 -13.56 4.19
CA ILE A 157 13.28 -12.11 4.25
C ILE A 157 13.97 -11.43 3.06
N ASN A 158 13.65 -10.14 2.85
CA ASN A 158 14.41 -9.31 1.92
C ASN A 158 15.81 -9.07 2.48
N TRP A 159 16.83 -9.43 1.72
CA TRP A 159 18.23 -9.22 2.06
C TRP A 159 18.88 -8.25 1.07
N CYS A 160 19.56 -7.23 1.57
CA CYS A 160 20.37 -6.35 0.74
C CYS A 160 21.83 -6.81 0.75
N PRO A 161 22.39 -7.33 -0.37
CA PRO A 161 23.77 -7.81 -0.39
C PRO A 161 24.81 -6.69 -0.26
N SER A 162 24.48 -5.46 -0.66
CA SER A 162 25.34 -4.30 -0.50
C SER A 162 25.37 -3.77 0.93
N CYS A 163 24.18 -3.59 1.55
CA CYS A 163 24.07 -3.17 2.94
C CYS A 163 24.34 -4.31 3.92
N LYS A 164 24.37 -5.56 3.46
CA LYS A 164 24.60 -6.78 4.25
C LYS A 164 23.67 -6.90 5.46
N THR A 165 22.37 -6.71 5.23
CA THR A 165 21.34 -6.73 6.29
C THR A 165 19.98 -7.14 5.74
N GLY A 166 19.14 -7.71 6.61
CA GLY A 166 17.72 -7.93 6.36
C GLY A 166 16.95 -6.60 6.32
N LEU A 167 15.96 -6.55 5.48
CA LEU A 167 15.09 -5.40 5.29
C LEU A 167 13.64 -5.81 5.54
N ALA A 168 12.86 -4.90 6.13
CA ALA A 168 11.41 -5.01 6.15
C ALA A 168 10.85 -4.71 4.75
N ASN A 169 9.58 -5.03 4.52
CA ASN A 169 8.97 -4.81 3.19
C ASN A 169 8.94 -3.31 2.83
N GLU A 170 8.78 -2.45 3.81
CA GLU A 170 8.74 -1.00 3.67
C GLU A 170 10.10 -0.38 3.32
N ASP A 171 11.20 -1.10 3.58
CA ASP A 171 12.56 -0.68 3.24
C ASP A 171 12.94 -1.09 1.80
N VAL A 172 12.00 -1.67 1.04
CA VAL A 172 12.19 -2.12 -0.34
C VAL A 172 11.27 -1.32 -1.27
N GLU A 173 11.89 -0.65 -2.23
CA GLU A 173 11.18 0.08 -3.30
C GLU A 173 11.55 -0.56 -4.64
N ASP A 174 10.55 -0.97 -5.40
CA ASP A 174 10.75 -1.56 -6.72
C ASP A 174 11.74 -2.75 -6.73
N GLY A 175 11.66 -3.64 -5.72
CA GLY A 175 12.56 -4.78 -5.58
C GLY A 175 14.00 -4.40 -5.24
N ARG A 176 14.25 -3.16 -4.85
CA ARG A 176 15.55 -2.60 -4.52
C ARG A 176 15.59 -2.06 -3.10
N CYS A 177 16.75 -2.10 -2.51
CA CYS A 177 16.98 -1.45 -1.22
C CYS A 177 16.78 0.07 -1.34
N GLU A 178 15.87 0.62 -0.58
CA GLU A 178 15.58 2.06 -0.50
C GLU A 178 16.86 2.92 -0.29
N ARG A 179 17.84 2.37 0.42
CA ARG A 179 19.06 3.10 0.82
C ARG A 179 20.15 3.13 -0.23
N CYS A 180 20.40 2.01 -0.91
CA CYS A 180 21.55 1.87 -1.82
C CYS A 180 21.13 1.50 -3.25
N SER A 181 19.84 1.33 -3.51
CA SER A 181 19.25 0.95 -4.80
C SER A 181 19.76 -0.39 -5.36
N THR A 182 20.43 -1.21 -4.53
CA THR A 182 20.84 -2.56 -4.91
C THR A 182 19.62 -3.49 -4.93
N PRO A 183 19.47 -4.35 -5.96
CA PRO A 183 18.44 -5.38 -5.96
C PRO A 183 18.50 -6.23 -4.69
N VAL A 184 17.34 -6.52 -4.09
CA VAL A 184 17.25 -7.35 -2.90
C VAL A 184 17.07 -8.82 -3.27
N GLU A 185 17.53 -9.71 -2.38
CA GLU A 185 17.42 -11.15 -2.51
C GLU A 185 16.55 -11.72 -1.40
N LYS A 186 15.87 -12.85 -1.64
CA LYS A 186 15.19 -13.59 -0.56
C LYS A 186 16.19 -14.53 0.11
N LYS A 187 16.39 -14.34 1.42
CA LYS A 187 17.33 -15.14 2.21
C LYS A 187 16.66 -15.66 3.47
N PRO A 188 16.62 -16.99 3.71
CA PRO A 188 16.14 -17.53 4.97
C PRO A 188 17.13 -17.19 6.08
N MET A 189 16.64 -16.53 7.13
CA MET A 189 17.45 -16.09 8.26
C MET A 189 16.59 -16.01 9.52
N ARG A 190 17.22 -16.27 10.68
CA ARG A 190 16.58 -16.02 11.96
C ARG A 190 16.35 -14.53 12.18
N GLN A 191 15.09 -14.15 12.41
CA GLN A 191 14.66 -12.77 12.59
C GLN A 191 13.67 -12.63 13.74
N TRP A 192 13.77 -11.55 14.48
CA TRP A 192 12.65 -11.08 15.29
C TRP A 192 11.60 -10.44 14.41
N VAL A 193 10.35 -10.76 14.68
CA VAL A 193 9.20 -10.31 13.92
C VAL A 193 8.13 -9.81 14.89
N LEU A 194 7.45 -8.70 14.56
CA LEU A 194 6.33 -8.18 15.33
C LEU A 194 5.02 -8.41 14.58
N LYS A 195 4.00 -8.95 15.27
CA LYS A 195 2.67 -9.26 14.72
C LYS A 195 1.83 -8.00 14.53
N ILE A 196 2.23 -7.13 13.62
CA ILE A 196 1.43 -5.96 13.24
C ILE A 196 0.11 -6.36 12.59
N THR A 197 0.04 -7.54 11.99
CA THR A 197 -1.17 -8.07 11.34
C THR A 197 -2.31 -8.29 12.32
N ASP A 198 -2.02 -8.59 13.60
CA ASP A 198 -3.04 -8.72 14.65
C ASP A 198 -3.76 -7.38 14.94
N TYR A 199 -3.19 -6.27 14.51
CA TYR A 199 -3.73 -4.92 14.63
C TYR A 199 -4.32 -4.37 13.33
N ALA A 200 -4.28 -5.12 12.23
CA ALA A 200 -4.65 -4.65 10.89
C ALA A 200 -6.06 -4.06 10.82
N ASP A 201 -7.06 -4.74 11.38
CA ASP A 201 -8.45 -4.25 11.39
C ASP A 201 -8.61 -2.97 12.20
N ARG A 202 -7.96 -2.86 13.36
CA ARG A 202 -8.00 -1.64 14.19
C ARG A 202 -7.26 -0.49 13.52
N LEU A 203 -6.13 -0.77 12.85
CA LEU A 203 -5.40 0.21 12.06
C LEU A 203 -6.25 0.75 10.91
N LEU A 204 -7.12 -0.07 10.31
CA LEU A 204 -8.05 0.37 9.26
C LEU A 204 -9.23 1.15 9.82
N ALA A 205 -9.93 0.58 10.80
CA ALA A 205 -11.16 1.17 11.36
C ALA A 205 -10.93 2.56 11.94
N ASP A 206 -9.82 2.75 12.66
CA ASP A 206 -9.53 4.02 13.32
C ASP A 206 -9.01 5.12 12.37
N LEU A 207 -8.73 4.81 11.08
CA LEU A 207 -8.37 5.83 10.08
C LEU A 207 -9.47 6.88 9.86
N ASP A 208 -10.72 6.49 9.98
CA ASP A 208 -11.83 7.38 9.67
C ASP A 208 -12.00 8.50 10.69
N MET A 209 -11.61 8.25 11.96
CA MET A 209 -11.65 9.26 13.02
C MET A 209 -10.52 10.30 12.97
N LEU A 210 -9.48 10.09 12.13
CA LEU A 210 -8.30 10.94 12.05
C LEU A 210 -8.50 12.11 11.08
N ASP A 211 -8.11 13.33 11.51
CA ASP A 211 -8.04 14.52 10.66
C ASP A 211 -6.72 14.52 9.86
N TRP A 212 -6.63 13.52 8.96
CA TRP A 212 -5.46 13.30 8.11
C TRP A 212 -5.80 13.47 6.63
N PRO A 213 -4.84 13.88 5.79
CA PRO A 213 -5.03 13.97 4.35
C PRO A 213 -5.52 12.68 3.73
N ALA A 214 -6.49 12.76 2.81
CA ALA A 214 -7.11 11.59 2.20
C ALA A 214 -6.10 10.64 1.55
N HIS A 215 -5.09 11.17 0.86
CA HIS A 215 -4.05 10.38 0.21
C HIS A 215 -3.19 9.57 1.21
N ILE A 216 -2.98 10.08 2.42
CA ILE A 216 -2.25 9.35 3.48
C ILE A 216 -3.10 8.19 4.00
N LYS A 217 -4.40 8.44 4.28
CA LYS A 217 -5.33 7.39 4.71
C LYS A 217 -5.44 6.29 3.65
N GLU A 218 -5.57 6.69 2.38
CA GLU A 218 -5.65 5.75 1.26
C GLU A 218 -4.37 4.93 1.08
N SER A 219 -3.20 5.57 1.23
CA SER A 219 -1.91 4.86 1.22
C SER A 219 -1.85 3.78 2.30
N GLN A 220 -2.32 4.07 3.52
CA GLN A 220 -2.37 3.07 4.60
C GLN A 220 -3.41 1.97 4.32
N ARG A 221 -4.62 2.31 3.82
CA ARG A 221 -5.62 1.30 3.42
C ARG A 221 -5.07 0.34 2.37
N ASN A 222 -4.44 0.87 1.34
CA ASN A 222 -3.84 0.09 0.25
C ASN A 222 -2.66 -0.76 0.71
N TRP A 223 -1.86 -0.24 1.65
CA TRP A 223 -0.73 -0.97 2.25
C TRP A 223 -1.20 -2.13 3.12
N ILE A 224 -2.19 -1.91 3.98
CA ILE A 224 -2.80 -2.96 4.79
C ILE A 224 -3.52 -3.96 3.88
N GLY A 225 -4.25 -3.47 2.88
CA GLY A 225 -4.82 -4.25 1.79
C GLY A 225 -5.68 -5.39 2.29
N ARG A 226 -6.71 -5.09 3.11
CA ARG A 226 -7.67 -6.04 3.63
C ARG A 226 -8.53 -6.60 2.50
N SER A 227 -8.58 -7.91 2.38
CA SER A 227 -9.41 -8.63 1.40
C SER A 227 -10.19 -9.72 2.10
N GLU A 228 -11.48 -9.80 1.80
CA GLU A 228 -12.34 -10.92 2.22
C GLU A 228 -12.55 -11.85 1.04
N GLY A 229 -12.52 -13.14 1.29
CA GLY A 229 -12.68 -14.12 0.23
C GLY A 229 -12.71 -15.56 0.74
N ALA A 230 -12.68 -16.48 -0.19
CA ALA A 230 -12.74 -17.91 0.04
C ALA A 230 -11.36 -18.57 -0.06
N GLU A 231 -11.04 -19.45 0.88
CA GLU A 231 -10.03 -20.47 0.70
C GLU A 231 -10.70 -21.75 0.19
N LEU A 232 -10.27 -22.20 -0.97
CA LEU A 232 -10.83 -23.34 -1.69
C LEU A 232 -9.75 -24.40 -1.89
N ALA A 233 -10.10 -25.65 -1.65
CA ALA A 233 -9.21 -26.81 -1.77
C ALA A 233 -9.40 -27.50 -3.10
N PHE A 234 -8.33 -27.62 -3.89
CA PHE A 234 -8.28 -28.34 -5.15
C PHE A 234 -7.43 -29.61 -5.00
N PRO A 235 -8.03 -30.80 -4.84
CA PRO A 235 -7.29 -32.05 -4.78
C PRO A 235 -6.51 -32.29 -6.07
N ILE A 236 -5.30 -32.86 -5.97
CA ILE A 236 -4.51 -33.28 -7.12
C ILE A 236 -4.85 -34.71 -7.47
N LYS A 237 -5.23 -34.96 -8.72
CA LYS A 237 -5.60 -36.28 -9.23
C LYS A 237 -4.49 -37.30 -8.98
N GLY A 238 -4.88 -38.44 -8.40
CA GLY A 238 -3.94 -39.56 -8.13
C GLY A 238 -2.91 -39.30 -7.05
N ARG A 239 -3.02 -38.18 -6.28
CA ARG A 239 -2.11 -37.81 -5.21
C ARG A 239 -2.87 -37.49 -3.91
N LYS A 240 -2.13 -37.42 -2.79
CA LYS A 240 -2.67 -36.93 -1.52
C LYS A 240 -2.56 -35.41 -1.38
N ASP A 241 -1.91 -34.77 -2.34
CA ASP A 241 -1.67 -33.33 -2.33
C ASP A 241 -2.97 -32.56 -2.63
N VAL A 242 -3.10 -31.41 -1.98
CA VAL A 242 -4.21 -30.47 -2.17
C VAL A 242 -3.62 -29.08 -2.39
N LEU A 243 -3.99 -28.41 -3.45
CA LEU A 243 -3.68 -27.01 -3.66
C LEU A 243 -4.79 -26.14 -3.05
N THR A 244 -4.46 -25.33 -2.07
CA THR A 244 -5.38 -24.35 -1.52
C THR A 244 -5.21 -23.03 -2.23
N VAL A 245 -6.29 -22.47 -2.77
CA VAL A 245 -6.31 -21.15 -3.41
C VAL A 245 -7.10 -20.16 -2.57
N PHE A 246 -6.72 -18.90 -2.61
CA PHE A 246 -7.50 -17.80 -2.07
C PHE A 246 -8.07 -16.98 -3.23
N THR A 247 -9.38 -16.71 -3.17
CA THR A 247 -10.07 -15.86 -4.15
C THR A 247 -11.10 -14.95 -3.52
N THR A 248 -11.21 -13.73 -4.01
CA THR A 248 -12.31 -12.79 -3.70
C THR A 248 -13.53 -13.04 -4.58
N ARG A 249 -13.40 -13.93 -5.60
CA ARG A 249 -14.41 -14.24 -6.60
C ARG A 249 -14.75 -15.74 -6.64
N PRO A 250 -15.23 -16.34 -5.53
CA PRO A 250 -15.67 -17.74 -5.54
C PRO A 250 -16.89 -17.99 -6.44
N ASP A 251 -17.62 -16.95 -6.79
CA ASP A 251 -18.71 -16.96 -7.77
C ASP A 251 -18.24 -17.42 -9.17
N THR A 252 -16.95 -17.24 -9.50
CA THR A 252 -16.37 -17.67 -10.78
C THR A 252 -15.84 -19.11 -10.76
N LEU A 253 -15.97 -19.86 -9.66
CA LEU A 253 -15.38 -21.18 -9.45
C LEU A 253 -15.76 -22.20 -10.54
N PHE A 254 -16.97 -22.16 -11.07
CA PHE A 254 -17.43 -23.02 -12.15
C PHE A 254 -16.75 -22.75 -13.50
N GLY A 255 -16.17 -21.53 -13.65
CA GLY A 255 -15.42 -21.09 -14.84
C GLY A 255 -13.92 -21.34 -14.78
N VAL A 256 -13.43 -22.03 -13.75
CA VAL A 256 -11.99 -22.36 -13.62
C VAL A 256 -11.61 -23.34 -14.72
N THR A 257 -10.58 -22.97 -15.50
CA THR A 257 -10.07 -23.81 -16.60
C THR A 257 -8.63 -24.25 -16.39
N TYR A 258 -7.90 -23.65 -15.44
CA TYR A 258 -6.57 -24.10 -15.02
C TYR A 258 -6.24 -23.51 -13.62
N LEU A 259 -5.22 -24.09 -12.97
CA LEU A 259 -4.61 -23.50 -11.77
C LEU A 259 -3.22 -22.99 -12.08
N VAL A 260 -2.78 -21.98 -11.32
CA VAL A 260 -1.43 -21.46 -11.42
C VAL A 260 -0.80 -21.42 -10.04
N VAL A 261 0.44 -21.91 -9.94
CA VAL A 261 1.22 -21.90 -8.71
C VAL A 261 2.49 -21.05 -8.87
N ALA A 262 2.91 -20.39 -7.78
CA ALA A 262 4.15 -19.63 -7.78
C ALA A 262 5.37 -20.55 -7.95
N PRO A 263 6.46 -20.09 -8.59
CA PRO A 263 7.71 -20.85 -8.73
C PRO A 263 8.34 -21.28 -7.39
N GLU A 264 8.05 -20.54 -6.31
CA GLU A 264 8.53 -20.80 -4.95
C GLU A 264 7.61 -21.72 -4.14
N HIS A 265 6.44 -22.05 -4.65
CA HIS A 265 5.44 -22.83 -3.92
C HIS A 265 6.00 -24.19 -3.47
N ALA A 266 5.67 -24.61 -2.21
CA ALA A 266 6.16 -25.85 -1.64
C ALA A 266 5.85 -27.06 -2.52
N PHE A 267 4.65 -27.13 -3.10
CA PHE A 267 4.24 -28.19 -4.02
C PHE A 267 5.18 -28.31 -5.24
N VAL A 268 5.56 -27.17 -5.87
CA VAL A 268 6.53 -27.17 -6.98
C VAL A 268 7.89 -27.67 -6.53
N THR A 269 8.36 -27.19 -5.38
CA THR A 269 9.64 -27.60 -4.81
C THR A 269 9.71 -29.10 -4.53
N GLU A 270 8.63 -29.68 -3.99
CA GLU A 270 8.52 -31.12 -3.74
C GLU A 270 8.47 -31.95 -5.03
N LEU A 271 7.73 -31.48 -6.04
CA LEU A 271 7.68 -32.12 -7.36
C LEU A 271 9.08 -32.18 -8.00
N LEU A 272 9.81 -31.08 -7.96
CA LEU A 272 11.14 -31.00 -8.56
C LEU A 272 12.18 -31.86 -7.83
N LYS A 273 12.05 -32.07 -6.52
CA LYS A 273 12.92 -32.97 -5.76
C LYS A 273 12.72 -34.43 -6.14
N LYS A 274 11.49 -34.87 -6.35
CA LYS A 274 11.14 -36.28 -6.55
C LYS A 274 11.37 -36.81 -7.96
N LYS A 275 11.66 -35.95 -8.95
CA LYS A 275 11.89 -36.26 -10.38
C LYS A 275 10.85 -37.17 -11.08
N GLU A 276 9.98 -37.81 -10.32
CA GLU A 276 8.99 -38.75 -10.76
C GLU A 276 7.67 -38.04 -11.06
N ASN A 277 7.02 -38.44 -12.17
CA ASN A 277 5.69 -37.97 -12.55
C ASN A 277 5.56 -36.55 -13.12
N LEU A 278 6.62 -35.95 -13.65
CA LEU A 278 6.58 -34.70 -14.38
C LEU A 278 7.26 -34.92 -15.75
N ALA A 279 6.49 -35.05 -16.81
CA ALA A 279 7.02 -35.41 -18.15
C ALA A 279 8.01 -34.36 -18.67
N ASN A 280 7.75 -33.07 -18.40
CA ASN A 280 8.60 -31.94 -18.79
C ASN A 280 9.49 -31.38 -17.67
N HIS A 281 9.96 -32.23 -16.72
CA HIS A 281 10.74 -31.82 -15.54
C HIS A 281 11.87 -30.83 -15.84
N ALA A 282 12.68 -31.07 -16.88
CA ALA A 282 13.82 -30.21 -17.24
C ALA A 282 13.38 -28.77 -17.62
N GLU A 283 12.28 -28.66 -18.34
CA GLU A 283 11.69 -27.37 -18.73
C GLU A 283 11.20 -26.60 -17.51
N VAL A 284 10.49 -27.27 -16.59
CA VAL A 284 9.98 -26.66 -15.35
C VAL A 284 11.14 -26.21 -14.47
N VAL A 285 12.22 -27.00 -14.31
CA VAL A 285 13.43 -26.60 -13.57
C VAL A 285 14.02 -25.32 -14.13
N LYS A 286 14.19 -25.27 -15.47
CA LYS A 286 14.74 -24.07 -16.14
C LYS A 286 13.87 -22.84 -15.93
N TYR A 287 12.55 -23.01 -16.09
CA TYR A 287 11.58 -21.93 -15.90
C TYR A 287 11.57 -21.40 -14.46
N VAL A 288 11.49 -22.30 -13.48
CA VAL A 288 11.51 -21.94 -12.05
C VAL A 288 12.79 -21.22 -11.67
N ALA A 289 13.95 -21.69 -12.16
CA ALA A 289 15.23 -21.04 -11.91
C ALA A 289 15.26 -19.61 -12.49
N HIS A 290 14.75 -19.44 -13.72
CA HIS A 290 14.65 -18.11 -14.35
C HIS A 290 13.70 -17.17 -13.59
N ALA A 291 12.48 -17.64 -13.27
CA ALA A 291 11.48 -16.83 -12.57
C ALA A 291 11.92 -16.39 -11.18
N ARG A 292 12.71 -17.21 -10.47
CA ARG A 292 13.28 -16.87 -9.15
C ARG A 292 14.37 -15.78 -9.21
N MET A 293 15.00 -15.58 -10.37
CA MET A 293 15.97 -14.50 -10.55
C MET A 293 15.31 -13.15 -10.89
N MET A 294 14.04 -13.16 -11.29
CA MET A 294 13.29 -11.95 -11.62
C MET A 294 12.85 -11.21 -10.36
N THR A 295 12.89 -9.88 -10.42
CA THR A 295 12.32 -9.03 -9.36
C THR A 295 10.80 -9.14 -9.33
N GLN A 296 10.21 -8.82 -8.20
CA GLN A 296 8.76 -8.84 -8.04
C GLN A 296 8.04 -7.89 -9.01
N ILE A 297 8.68 -6.76 -9.36
CA ILE A 297 8.15 -5.80 -10.33
C ILE A 297 8.15 -6.37 -11.73
N GLU A 298 9.28 -6.94 -12.16
CA GLU A 298 9.36 -7.57 -13.47
C GLU A 298 8.34 -8.70 -13.64
N ARG A 299 7.97 -9.36 -12.53
CA ARG A 299 6.94 -10.41 -12.50
C ARG A 299 5.52 -9.86 -12.56
N THR A 300 5.27 -8.69 -11.96
CA THR A 300 3.93 -8.08 -11.84
C THR A 300 3.66 -6.97 -12.85
N ASP A 301 4.61 -6.62 -13.71
CA ASP A 301 4.43 -5.61 -14.74
C ASP A 301 3.24 -5.94 -15.64
N ALA A 302 2.25 -5.04 -15.66
CA ALA A 302 1.04 -5.21 -16.46
C ALA A 302 1.29 -5.25 -17.99
N LYS A 303 2.39 -4.61 -18.42
CA LYS A 303 2.78 -4.53 -19.84
C LYS A 303 3.54 -5.76 -20.34
N LYS A 304 4.00 -6.62 -19.42
CA LYS A 304 4.75 -7.83 -19.78
C LYS A 304 3.81 -8.96 -20.12
N ASP A 305 4.14 -9.71 -21.18
CA ASP A 305 3.47 -10.96 -21.52
C ASP A 305 3.54 -11.94 -20.34
N LYS A 306 2.39 -12.48 -19.98
CA LYS A 306 2.31 -13.46 -18.89
C LYS A 306 2.81 -14.81 -19.39
N THR A 307 3.86 -15.34 -18.74
CA THR A 307 4.50 -16.60 -19.10
C THR A 307 4.29 -17.67 -18.04
N GLY A 308 4.34 -18.92 -18.43
CA GLY A 308 4.23 -20.06 -17.52
C GLY A 308 4.59 -21.37 -18.23
N VAL A 309 4.72 -22.43 -17.45
CA VAL A 309 4.96 -23.80 -17.94
C VAL A 309 3.97 -24.73 -17.29
N ALA A 310 3.32 -25.57 -18.09
CA ALA A 310 2.42 -26.60 -17.57
C ALA A 310 3.21 -27.64 -16.75
N LEU A 311 2.64 -28.11 -15.65
CA LEU A 311 3.15 -29.27 -14.92
C LEU A 311 2.56 -30.52 -15.60
N GLU A 312 3.22 -31.04 -16.66
CA GLU A 312 2.71 -32.16 -17.44
C GLU A 312 2.53 -33.42 -16.60
N GLY A 313 1.31 -33.98 -16.62
CA GLY A 313 0.90 -35.11 -15.78
C GLY A 313 0.31 -34.72 -14.42
N VAL A 314 0.19 -33.43 -14.13
CA VAL A 314 -0.43 -32.91 -12.89
C VAL A 314 -1.77 -32.25 -13.22
N MET A 315 -2.86 -32.83 -12.74
CA MET A 315 -4.22 -32.31 -12.89
C MET A 315 -4.81 -32.04 -11.50
N ALA A 316 -5.45 -30.90 -11.34
CA ALA A 316 -6.24 -30.58 -10.16
C ALA A 316 -7.73 -30.85 -10.43
N ILE A 317 -8.49 -31.14 -9.39
CA ILE A 317 -9.93 -31.40 -9.49
C ILE A 317 -10.67 -30.15 -8.99
N ASN A 318 -11.51 -29.55 -9.83
CA ASN A 318 -12.36 -28.44 -9.45
C ASN A 318 -13.42 -28.92 -8.44
N PRO A 319 -13.47 -28.37 -7.21
CA PRO A 319 -14.39 -28.85 -6.18
C PRO A 319 -15.88 -28.55 -6.47
N ALA A 320 -16.19 -27.65 -7.42
CA ALA A 320 -17.57 -27.28 -7.74
C ALA A 320 -18.25 -28.24 -8.71
N ASN A 321 -17.50 -28.79 -9.68
CA ASN A 321 -18.06 -29.61 -10.77
C ASN A 321 -17.31 -30.93 -10.99
N GLY A 322 -16.22 -31.19 -10.28
CA GLY A 322 -15.41 -32.40 -10.40
C GLY A 322 -14.53 -32.45 -11.67
N GLU A 323 -14.46 -31.40 -12.44
CA GLU A 323 -13.66 -31.35 -13.67
C GLU A 323 -12.15 -31.32 -13.36
N GLU A 324 -11.39 -31.97 -14.22
CA GLU A 324 -9.94 -31.97 -14.18
C GLU A 324 -9.39 -30.75 -14.92
N VAL A 325 -8.55 -29.97 -14.23
CA VAL A 325 -7.93 -28.78 -14.79
C VAL A 325 -6.40 -28.86 -14.67
N PRO A 326 -5.63 -28.45 -15.73
CA PRO A 326 -4.18 -28.49 -15.69
C PRO A 326 -3.61 -27.48 -14.67
N VAL A 327 -2.43 -27.80 -14.16
CA VAL A 327 -1.69 -26.92 -13.23
C VAL A 327 -0.48 -26.34 -13.93
N PHE A 328 -0.32 -25.03 -13.86
CA PHE A 328 0.82 -24.28 -14.40
C PHE A 328 1.69 -23.70 -13.30
N VAL A 329 2.99 -23.56 -13.57
CA VAL A 329 3.87 -22.66 -12.82
C VAL A 329 4.01 -21.39 -13.63
N ALA A 330 3.75 -20.22 -13.02
CA ALA A 330 3.88 -18.95 -13.73
C ALA A 330 4.53 -17.86 -12.86
N ASP A 331 5.27 -16.98 -13.51
CA ASP A 331 6.04 -15.92 -12.87
C ASP A 331 5.17 -14.82 -12.27
N TYR A 332 3.96 -14.59 -12.77
CA TYR A 332 3.06 -13.54 -12.29
C TYR A 332 2.30 -13.91 -10.98
N VAL A 333 2.39 -15.17 -10.52
CA VAL A 333 1.87 -15.58 -9.21
C VAL A 333 2.98 -15.47 -8.16
N LEU A 334 2.68 -14.81 -7.05
CA LEU A 334 3.64 -14.57 -5.98
C LEU A 334 3.36 -15.50 -4.80
N ALA A 335 4.40 -16.16 -4.28
CA ALA A 335 4.27 -17.04 -3.13
C ALA A 335 3.87 -16.28 -1.84
N ASP A 336 4.21 -15.01 -1.76
CA ASP A 336 3.97 -14.15 -0.59
C ASP A 336 2.53 -13.59 -0.54
N TYR A 337 1.71 -13.82 -1.58
CA TYR A 337 0.34 -13.33 -1.65
C TYR A 337 -0.68 -14.49 -1.65
N GLY A 338 -1.63 -14.43 -0.72
CA GLY A 338 -2.63 -15.49 -0.56
C GLY A 338 -1.99 -16.81 -0.12
N THR A 339 -2.16 -17.85 -0.92
CA THR A 339 -1.62 -19.19 -0.70
C THR A 339 -0.45 -19.52 -1.63
N GLY A 340 -0.05 -18.59 -2.52
CA GLY A 340 0.91 -18.86 -3.59
C GLY A 340 0.35 -19.73 -4.73
N ALA A 341 -0.97 -19.98 -4.72
CA ALA A 341 -1.70 -20.66 -5.75
C ALA A 341 -2.98 -19.87 -6.08
N VAL A 342 -3.35 -19.81 -7.34
CA VAL A 342 -4.55 -19.12 -7.82
C VAL A 342 -5.36 -20.01 -8.74
N MET A 343 -6.67 -19.90 -8.68
CA MET A 343 -7.56 -20.46 -9.68
C MET A 343 -7.67 -19.46 -10.84
N ALA A 344 -7.52 -19.92 -12.05
CA ALA A 344 -7.58 -19.10 -13.24
C ALA A 344 -8.96 -19.18 -13.88
N VAL A 345 -9.55 -18.00 -14.13
CA VAL A 345 -10.90 -17.82 -14.67
C VAL A 345 -10.87 -16.88 -15.87
N PRO A 346 -10.41 -17.34 -17.04
CA PRO A 346 -10.10 -16.49 -18.19
C PRO A 346 -11.24 -15.58 -18.66
N ALA A 347 -12.49 -16.00 -18.52
CA ALA A 347 -13.62 -15.15 -18.89
C ALA A 347 -13.88 -14.00 -17.90
N HIS A 348 -13.22 -14.01 -16.70
CA HIS A 348 -13.54 -13.11 -15.58
C HIS A 348 -12.31 -12.46 -14.94
N ASP A 349 -11.10 -12.65 -15.50
CA ASP A 349 -9.86 -11.97 -15.10
C ASP A 349 -9.00 -11.68 -16.35
N GLU A 350 -8.58 -10.41 -16.50
CA GLU A 350 -7.83 -9.95 -17.68
C GLU A 350 -6.47 -10.66 -17.84
N ARG A 351 -5.80 -10.96 -16.73
CA ARG A 351 -4.48 -11.62 -16.75
C ARG A 351 -4.63 -13.08 -17.18
N ASP A 352 -5.66 -13.75 -16.64
CA ASP A 352 -5.98 -15.13 -16.99
C ASP A 352 -6.45 -15.24 -18.42
N PHE A 353 -7.21 -14.24 -18.92
CA PHE A 353 -7.65 -14.18 -20.31
C PHE A 353 -6.45 -14.09 -21.27
N ALA A 354 -5.53 -13.17 -21.03
CA ALA A 354 -4.32 -13.02 -21.86
C ALA A 354 -3.46 -14.29 -21.83
N PHE A 355 -3.30 -14.91 -20.67
CA PHE A 355 -2.58 -16.16 -20.52
C PHE A 355 -3.28 -17.30 -21.29
N ALA A 356 -4.60 -17.44 -21.13
CA ALA A 356 -5.37 -18.48 -21.82
C ALA A 356 -5.31 -18.33 -23.34
N GLN A 357 -5.34 -17.10 -23.87
CA GLN A 357 -5.15 -16.86 -25.30
C GLN A 357 -3.77 -17.31 -25.80
N ASN A 358 -2.70 -16.95 -25.08
CA ASN A 358 -1.33 -17.31 -25.43
C ASN A 358 -1.10 -18.82 -25.43
N TYR A 359 -1.71 -19.53 -24.47
CA TYR A 359 -1.55 -20.98 -24.30
C TYR A 359 -2.70 -21.80 -24.91
N LYS A 360 -3.65 -21.15 -25.60
CA LYS A 360 -4.83 -21.77 -26.24
C LYS A 360 -5.65 -22.63 -25.28
N LEU A 361 -5.81 -22.12 -24.03
CA LEU A 361 -6.59 -22.77 -23.00
C LEU A 361 -8.09 -22.45 -23.14
N PRO A 362 -8.98 -23.28 -22.63
CA PRO A 362 -10.42 -22.99 -22.65
C PRO A 362 -10.77 -21.70 -21.91
N ILE A 363 -11.72 -20.95 -22.47
CA ILE A 363 -12.30 -19.75 -21.85
C ILE A 363 -13.77 -20.06 -21.64
N ARG A 364 -14.22 -20.06 -20.36
CA ARG A 364 -15.58 -20.42 -19.98
C ARG A 364 -16.24 -19.26 -19.25
N THR A 365 -17.30 -18.73 -19.84
CA THR A 365 -18.13 -17.70 -19.22
C THR A 365 -19.11 -18.34 -18.24
N VAL A 366 -19.12 -17.88 -17.00
CA VAL A 366 -20.05 -18.31 -15.93
C VAL A 366 -20.75 -17.16 -15.25
N ILE A 367 -20.45 -15.92 -15.65
CA ILE A 367 -21.13 -14.71 -15.19
C ILE A 367 -21.46 -13.85 -16.40
N GLU A 368 -22.74 -13.54 -16.56
CA GLU A 368 -23.22 -12.54 -17.51
C GLU A 368 -23.31 -11.17 -16.80
N PRO A 369 -22.83 -10.07 -17.43
CA PRO A 369 -22.82 -8.74 -16.83
C PRO A 369 -24.20 -8.27 -16.32
N LEU A 370 -24.25 -7.69 -15.12
CA LEU A 370 -25.43 -7.02 -14.59
C LEU A 370 -25.12 -5.57 -14.26
N PHE A 371 -25.86 -4.67 -14.85
CA PHE A 371 -25.80 -3.24 -14.56
C PHE A 371 -27.07 -2.76 -13.88
N ILE A 372 -26.94 -2.01 -12.80
CA ILE A 372 -28.07 -1.46 -12.04
C ILE A 372 -27.98 0.06 -12.11
N LYS A 373 -29.00 0.72 -12.67
CA LYS A 373 -29.07 2.17 -12.73
C LYS A 373 -29.54 2.73 -11.39
N LEU A 374 -28.63 3.41 -10.70
CA LEU A 374 -28.91 4.08 -9.43
C LEU A 374 -28.99 5.59 -9.66
N GLY A 375 -30.15 6.20 -9.47
CA GLY A 375 -30.36 7.64 -9.59
C GLY A 375 -30.69 8.13 -11.01
N GLY A 376 -31.15 9.39 -11.11
CA GLY A 376 -31.79 9.93 -12.32
C GLY A 376 -33.25 9.48 -12.47
N ASN A 377 -33.90 9.91 -13.55
CA ASN A 377 -35.30 9.54 -13.83
C ASN A 377 -35.45 8.05 -14.10
N ASP A 378 -34.47 7.45 -14.77
CA ASP A 378 -34.35 6.04 -15.12
C ASP A 378 -33.71 5.18 -14.00
N GLY A 379 -33.43 5.75 -12.81
CA GLY A 379 -32.96 5.00 -11.65
C GLY A 379 -34.02 4.09 -11.06
N VAL A 380 -33.62 2.86 -10.68
CA VAL A 380 -34.50 1.88 -10.03
C VAL A 380 -35.26 2.51 -8.87
N LYS A 381 -36.59 2.33 -8.83
CA LYS A 381 -37.45 2.81 -7.75
C LYS A 381 -37.58 1.75 -6.67
N GLU A 382 -37.23 2.11 -5.45
CA GLU A 382 -37.30 1.21 -4.29
C GLU A 382 -38.74 0.77 -4.02
N GLY A 383 -38.94 -0.50 -3.66
CA GLY A 383 -40.24 -1.07 -3.36
C GLY A 383 -41.09 -1.44 -4.58
N GLN A 384 -40.70 -1.13 -5.80
CA GLN A 384 -41.40 -1.57 -7.00
C GLN A 384 -40.86 -2.89 -7.51
N PRO A 385 -41.71 -3.88 -7.89
CA PRO A 385 -41.25 -5.14 -8.47
C PRO A 385 -40.61 -4.93 -9.85
N PHE A 386 -39.70 -5.81 -10.20
CA PHE A 386 -39.13 -5.87 -11.55
C PHE A 386 -40.02 -6.62 -12.50
N VAL A 387 -40.11 -6.13 -13.72
CA VAL A 387 -40.76 -6.81 -14.86
C VAL A 387 -39.66 -7.23 -15.83
N ASP A 388 -39.52 -8.55 -16.04
CA ASP A 388 -38.55 -9.11 -16.97
C ASP A 388 -38.85 -8.71 -18.41
N ARG A 389 -37.80 -8.51 -19.20
CA ARG A 389 -37.88 -8.24 -20.63
C ARG A 389 -36.70 -8.86 -21.36
N ASN A 390 -36.99 -9.80 -22.26
CA ASN A 390 -36.02 -10.25 -23.25
C ASN A 390 -35.92 -9.25 -24.38
N ALA A 391 -34.70 -8.90 -24.77
CA ALA A 391 -34.41 -7.90 -25.78
C ALA A 391 -33.14 -8.24 -26.57
N VAL A 392 -32.98 -7.61 -27.72
CA VAL A 392 -31.74 -7.63 -28.51
C VAL A 392 -31.07 -6.27 -28.49
N ALA A 393 -29.75 -6.29 -28.56
CA ALA A 393 -28.91 -5.12 -28.85
C ALA A 393 -28.09 -5.44 -30.11
N CYS A 394 -28.19 -4.61 -31.14
CA CYS A 394 -27.73 -4.92 -32.48
C CYS A 394 -26.44 -4.16 -32.82
N ILE A 395 -25.31 -4.85 -32.84
CA ILE A 395 -24.05 -4.35 -33.38
C ILE A 395 -24.03 -4.62 -34.88
N VAL A 396 -24.28 -3.61 -35.68
CA VAL A 396 -24.47 -3.72 -37.13
C VAL A 396 -23.27 -3.11 -37.85
N LYS A 397 -22.55 -3.94 -38.65
CA LYS A 397 -21.42 -3.49 -39.45
C LYS A 397 -21.86 -3.04 -40.82
N HIS A 398 -21.25 -1.96 -41.29
CA HIS A 398 -21.40 -1.44 -42.65
C HIS A 398 -20.89 -2.42 -43.72
N TRP A 399 -21.46 -2.43 -44.88
CA TRP A 399 -21.16 -3.38 -45.97
C TRP A 399 -19.79 -3.20 -46.64
N GLU A 400 -19.15 -2.02 -46.54
CA GLU A 400 -17.84 -1.73 -47.13
C GLU A 400 -16.84 -1.15 -46.18
N GLU A 401 -17.30 -0.37 -45.21
CA GLU A 401 -16.42 0.38 -44.32
C GLU A 401 -16.36 -0.22 -42.94
N ASP A 402 -15.28 0.10 -42.17
CA ASP A 402 -15.18 -0.25 -40.73
C ASP A 402 -15.98 0.77 -39.90
N LYS A 403 -17.28 0.79 -40.16
CA LYS A 403 -18.26 1.63 -39.44
C LYS A 403 -19.38 0.78 -38.88
N TYR A 404 -19.95 1.27 -37.78
CA TYR A 404 -21.02 0.58 -37.06
C TYR A 404 -22.22 1.51 -36.89
N LEU A 405 -23.40 0.93 -37.00
CA LEU A 405 -24.66 1.64 -36.86
C LEU A 405 -24.90 1.94 -35.38
N VAL A 406 -25.19 3.21 -35.09
CA VAL A 406 -25.45 3.67 -33.72
C VAL A 406 -26.71 4.54 -33.67
N SER A 407 -27.33 4.58 -32.51
CA SER A 407 -28.52 5.37 -32.22
C SER A 407 -28.21 6.44 -31.17
N LYS A 408 -28.71 7.67 -31.40
CA LYS A 408 -28.73 8.77 -30.45
C LYS A 408 -30.15 9.21 -30.20
N TRP A 409 -30.61 9.11 -28.95
CA TRP A 409 -31.95 9.55 -28.62
C TRP A 409 -32.08 11.07 -28.55
N LYS A 410 -33.20 11.60 -29.06
CA LYS A 410 -33.48 13.05 -29.12
C LYS A 410 -34.12 13.58 -27.84
N THR A 411 -34.71 12.71 -27.04
CA THR A 411 -35.44 13.05 -25.81
C THR A 411 -34.60 13.01 -24.55
N ASN A 412 -33.41 12.42 -24.66
CA ASN A 412 -32.44 12.31 -23.58
C ASN A 412 -31.01 12.21 -24.15
N ASP A 413 -30.01 12.05 -23.32
CA ASP A 413 -28.59 11.98 -23.73
C ASP A 413 -28.10 10.57 -24.08
N TRP A 414 -29.02 9.59 -24.21
CA TRP A 414 -28.68 8.20 -24.48
C TRP A 414 -28.03 8.01 -25.85
N GLN A 415 -26.90 7.36 -25.92
CA GLN A 415 -26.13 7.00 -27.10
C GLN A 415 -25.75 5.51 -27.04
N GLY A 416 -26.17 4.75 -28.03
CA GLY A 416 -25.97 3.30 -28.03
C GLY A 416 -26.23 2.65 -29.40
N PHE A 417 -26.74 1.46 -29.37
CA PHE A 417 -27.08 0.66 -30.56
C PHE A 417 -28.60 0.63 -30.75
N VAL A 418 -29.03 0.12 -31.90
CA VAL A 418 -30.40 -0.32 -32.12
C VAL A 418 -30.75 -1.41 -31.11
N MET A 419 -31.89 -1.26 -30.42
CA MET A 419 -32.32 -2.17 -29.36
C MET A 419 -33.83 -2.34 -29.32
N GLY A 420 -34.29 -3.57 -29.33
CA GLY A 420 -35.70 -3.84 -29.22
C GLY A 420 -36.07 -5.13 -28.51
N GLY A 421 -37.36 -5.37 -28.32
CA GLY A 421 -37.85 -6.54 -27.62
C GLY A 421 -37.87 -7.79 -28.50
N ILE A 422 -37.63 -8.94 -27.91
CA ILE A 422 -37.91 -10.23 -28.54
C ILE A 422 -39.41 -10.51 -28.33
N GLU A 423 -40.17 -10.70 -29.41
CA GLU A 423 -41.61 -10.84 -29.41
C GLU A 423 -42.07 -12.30 -29.63
N GLY A 424 -43.06 -12.73 -28.86
CA GLY A 424 -43.67 -14.05 -29.01
C GLY A 424 -42.67 -15.19 -28.97
N ASN A 425 -42.62 -15.99 -30.06
CA ASN A 425 -41.70 -17.12 -30.24
C ASN A 425 -40.51 -16.80 -31.16
N GLU A 426 -40.23 -15.52 -31.36
CA GLU A 426 -39.13 -15.03 -32.19
C GLU A 426 -37.78 -15.42 -31.58
N ASN A 427 -36.82 -15.88 -32.42
CA ASN A 427 -35.45 -16.05 -31.96
C ASN A 427 -34.67 -14.72 -32.00
N GLU A 428 -33.52 -14.66 -31.32
CA GLU A 428 -32.73 -13.45 -31.25
C GLU A 428 -32.24 -12.91 -32.60
N GLY A 429 -32.01 -13.77 -33.57
CA GLY A 429 -31.57 -13.38 -34.93
C GLY A 429 -32.68 -12.71 -35.73
N ASP A 430 -33.90 -13.24 -35.64
CA ASP A 430 -35.08 -12.69 -36.30
C ASP A 430 -35.46 -11.35 -35.66
N ALA A 431 -35.49 -11.29 -34.30
CA ALA A 431 -35.73 -10.05 -33.57
C ALA A 431 -34.69 -8.96 -33.93
N ALA A 432 -33.41 -9.30 -33.95
CA ALA A 432 -32.35 -8.33 -34.27
C ALA A 432 -32.49 -7.81 -35.72
N THR A 433 -32.82 -8.68 -36.66
CA THR A 433 -33.02 -8.27 -38.08
C THR A 433 -34.24 -7.39 -38.27
N ARG A 434 -35.34 -7.72 -37.55
CA ARG A 434 -36.56 -6.90 -37.57
C ARG A 434 -36.31 -5.52 -36.96
N GLU A 435 -35.72 -5.43 -35.77
CA GLU A 435 -35.44 -4.15 -35.07
C GLU A 435 -34.52 -3.26 -35.92
N VAL A 436 -33.49 -3.82 -36.57
CA VAL A 436 -32.63 -3.03 -37.47
C VAL A 436 -33.44 -2.46 -38.64
N ALA A 437 -34.34 -3.25 -39.23
CA ALA A 437 -35.17 -2.77 -40.31
C ALA A 437 -36.19 -1.70 -39.85
N GLU A 438 -36.83 -1.89 -38.71
CA GLU A 438 -37.84 -0.97 -38.16
C GLU A 438 -37.25 0.39 -37.74
N GLU A 439 -36.12 0.37 -36.98
CA GLU A 439 -35.53 1.59 -36.44
C GLU A 439 -34.64 2.33 -37.43
N SER A 440 -33.91 1.60 -38.30
CA SER A 440 -32.93 2.23 -39.22
C SER A 440 -33.33 2.21 -40.70
N GLY A 441 -34.29 1.39 -41.06
CA GLY A 441 -34.72 1.18 -42.47
C GLY A 441 -33.82 0.18 -43.23
N TYR A 442 -32.67 -0.24 -42.73
CA TYR A 442 -31.79 -1.14 -43.49
C TYR A 442 -32.39 -2.56 -43.59
N LEU A 443 -32.66 -3.00 -44.85
CA LEU A 443 -33.36 -4.26 -45.16
C LEU A 443 -32.41 -5.46 -45.40
N SER A 444 -31.11 -5.21 -45.50
CA SER A 444 -30.13 -6.24 -45.93
C SER A 444 -29.33 -6.80 -44.76
N ALA A 445 -29.76 -6.58 -43.52
CA ALA A 445 -29.09 -7.03 -42.32
C ALA A 445 -29.05 -8.57 -42.24
N GLN A 446 -27.87 -9.12 -42.03
CA GLN A 446 -27.63 -10.55 -41.84
C GLN A 446 -27.14 -10.80 -40.42
N TYR A 447 -27.93 -11.48 -39.63
CA TYR A 447 -27.48 -12.01 -38.33
C TYR A 447 -26.32 -13.01 -38.52
N LYS A 448 -25.25 -12.85 -37.78
CA LYS A 448 -24.07 -13.71 -37.80
C LYS A 448 -23.99 -14.59 -36.55
N ARG A 449 -24.12 -13.97 -35.39
CA ARG A 449 -24.03 -14.68 -34.09
C ARG A 449 -24.46 -13.78 -32.93
N THR A 450 -24.83 -14.39 -31.81
CA THR A 450 -24.92 -13.73 -30.53
C THR A 450 -23.53 -13.68 -29.89
N LEU A 451 -23.15 -12.51 -29.35
CA LEU A 451 -21.85 -12.27 -28.72
C LEU A 451 -21.86 -12.56 -27.22
N GLY A 452 -23.01 -12.47 -26.57
CA GLY A 452 -23.22 -12.67 -25.16
C GLY A 452 -24.52 -12.04 -24.69
N THR A 453 -24.78 -12.08 -23.39
CA THR A 453 -25.94 -11.43 -22.76
C THR A 453 -25.46 -10.35 -21.79
N VAL A 454 -26.16 -9.20 -21.81
CA VAL A 454 -25.97 -8.13 -20.82
C VAL A 454 -27.30 -7.89 -20.13
N HIS A 455 -27.31 -7.92 -18.80
CA HIS A 455 -28.46 -7.65 -17.99
C HIS A 455 -28.46 -6.22 -17.47
N SER A 456 -29.63 -5.56 -17.46
CA SER A 456 -29.78 -4.19 -16.96
C SER A 456 -31.03 -4.05 -16.12
N LYS A 457 -30.88 -3.49 -14.92
CA LYS A 457 -31.98 -3.10 -14.04
C LYS A 457 -32.13 -1.57 -14.06
N PHE A 458 -33.30 -1.08 -14.47
CA PHE A 458 -33.58 0.35 -14.57
C PHE A 458 -35.09 0.65 -14.43
N HIS A 459 -35.44 1.90 -14.19
CA HIS A 459 -36.83 2.35 -14.24
C HIS A 459 -37.20 2.80 -15.65
N HIS A 460 -38.31 2.33 -16.17
CA HIS A 460 -38.86 2.76 -17.44
C HIS A 460 -39.92 3.82 -17.22
N ASP A 461 -39.57 5.10 -17.35
CA ASP A 461 -40.42 6.23 -17.01
C ASP A 461 -41.81 6.22 -17.73
N VAL A 462 -41.85 5.96 -19.02
CA VAL A 462 -43.08 5.99 -19.79
C VAL A 462 -44.08 4.90 -19.34
N LYS A 463 -43.60 3.73 -18.96
CA LYS A 463 -44.43 2.61 -18.48
C LYS A 463 -44.53 2.56 -16.95
N SER A 464 -43.81 3.45 -16.28
CA SER A 464 -43.77 3.58 -14.80
C SER A 464 -43.49 2.27 -14.05
N VAL A 465 -42.57 1.43 -14.56
CA VAL A 465 -42.22 0.14 -13.98
C VAL A 465 -40.70 -0.04 -13.92
N ASN A 466 -40.21 -0.76 -12.89
CA ASN A 466 -38.86 -1.26 -12.92
C ASN A 466 -38.71 -2.38 -13.94
N ARG A 467 -37.70 -2.30 -14.77
CA ARG A 467 -37.35 -3.33 -15.77
C ARG A 467 -36.14 -4.11 -15.32
N PHE A 468 -36.19 -5.43 -15.55
CA PHE A 468 -35.05 -6.31 -15.59
C PHE A 468 -34.89 -6.80 -17.04
N ALA A 469 -34.04 -6.12 -17.78
CA ALA A 469 -33.88 -6.40 -19.21
C ALA A 469 -32.69 -7.34 -19.45
N HIS A 470 -32.87 -8.31 -20.33
CA HIS A 470 -31.92 -9.33 -20.75
C HIS A 470 -31.58 -9.11 -22.22
N PHE A 471 -30.52 -8.33 -22.49
CA PHE A 471 -30.11 -7.98 -23.85
C PHE A 471 -29.22 -9.05 -24.43
N LYS A 472 -29.72 -9.80 -25.44
CA LYS A 472 -28.87 -10.63 -26.31
C LYS A 472 -28.13 -9.74 -27.27
N VAL A 473 -26.80 -9.68 -27.18
CA VAL A 473 -25.96 -8.84 -28.03
C VAL A 473 -25.75 -9.53 -29.38
N ALA A 474 -26.48 -9.10 -30.40
CA ALA A 474 -26.45 -9.67 -31.73
C ALA A 474 -25.45 -8.92 -32.62
N TYR A 475 -24.60 -9.68 -33.34
CA TYR A 475 -23.74 -9.13 -34.37
C TYR A 475 -24.35 -9.38 -35.74
N LEU A 476 -24.51 -8.32 -36.54
CA LEU A 476 -25.07 -8.31 -37.87
C LEU A 476 -24.13 -7.62 -38.87
N GLU A 477 -24.19 -8.02 -40.13
CA GLU A 477 -23.52 -7.34 -41.23
C GLU A 477 -24.56 -6.97 -42.30
N LEU A 478 -24.51 -5.74 -42.80
CA LEU A 478 -25.30 -5.39 -43.97
C LEU A 478 -24.67 -5.91 -45.26
N LYS A 479 -25.49 -6.32 -46.25
CA LYS A 479 -25.01 -6.68 -47.57
C LYS A 479 -24.85 -5.45 -48.46
N ASP A 480 -25.74 -4.47 -48.32
CA ASP A 480 -25.82 -3.26 -49.09
C ASP A 480 -26.53 -2.13 -48.33
N GLY A 481 -26.57 -0.97 -48.87
CA GLY A 481 -27.21 0.23 -48.29
C GLY A 481 -28.71 0.35 -48.57
N LYS A 482 -29.40 -0.69 -48.99
CA LYS A 482 -30.84 -0.64 -49.34
C LYS A 482 -31.69 -0.37 -48.09
N GLN A 483 -32.47 0.71 -48.14
CA GLN A 483 -33.36 1.13 -47.07
C GLN A 483 -34.82 1.06 -47.49
N GLY A 484 -35.69 0.72 -46.54
CA GLY A 484 -37.14 0.88 -46.56
C GLY A 484 -37.61 2.06 -45.72
N PRO A 485 -38.94 2.23 -45.64
CA PRO A 485 -39.53 3.30 -44.84
C PRO A 485 -39.31 3.07 -43.33
N VAL A 486 -38.99 4.11 -42.61
CA VAL A 486 -38.95 4.15 -41.13
C VAL A 486 -40.15 4.96 -40.64
N SER A 487 -40.79 4.54 -39.55
CA SER A 487 -41.95 5.22 -38.99
C SER A 487 -41.62 6.65 -38.54
N GLU A 488 -42.60 7.56 -38.62
CA GLU A 488 -42.41 8.92 -38.13
C GLU A 488 -42.21 8.97 -36.61
N GLU A 489 -42.66 7.99 -35.88
CA GLU A 489 -42.43 7.84 -34.44
C GLU A 489 -40.95 7.57 -34.16
N GLU A 490 -40.34 6.62 -34.85
CA GLU A 490 -38.92 6.28 -34.69
C GLU A 490 -38.02 7.46 -35.07
N LYS A 491 -38.31 8.14 -36.22
CA LYS A 491 -37.57 9.34 -36.61
C LYS A 491 -37.65 10.48 -35.62
N ARG A 492 -38.75 10.57 -34.84
CA ARG A 492 -38.93 11.58 -33.80
C ARG A 492 -38.14 11.23 -32.53
N LEU A 493 -38.02 9.95 -32.19
CA LEU A 493 -37.41 9.48 -30.96
C LEU A 493 -35.89 9.47 -31.04
N GLN A 494 -35.33 9.10 -32.19
CA GLN A 494 -33.90 8.84 -32.32
C GLN A 494 -33.31 9.30 -33.66
N GLU A 495 -31.98 9.40 -33.68
CA GLU A 495 -31.17 9.65 -34.84
C GLU A 495 -30.19 8.50 -35.05
N ILE A 496 -30.30 7.87 -36.23
CA ILE A 496 -29.43 6.76 -36.61
C ILE A 496 -28.25 7.29 -37.43
N SER A 497 -27.03 6.87 -37.10
CA SER A 497 -25.82 7.30 -37.79
C SER A 497 -24.75 6.21 -37.83
N TRP A 498 -23.71 6.46 -38.64
CA TRP A 498 -22.55 5.56 -38.74
C TRP A 498 -21.36 6.13 -38.01
N VAL A 499 -20.74 5.34 -37.15
CA VAL A 499 -19.54 5.74 -36.40
C VAL A 499 -18.40 4.76 -36.75
N ASP A 500 -17.20 5.30 -36.97
CA ASP A 500 -15.96 4.57 -37.18
C ASP A 500 -15.69 3.61 -36.01
N GLY A 501 -15.28 2.38 -36.28
CA GLY A 501 -15.09 1.33 -35.28
C GLY A 501 -14.20 1.76 -34.12
N LYS A 502 -13.17 2.55 -34.38
CA LYS A 502 -12.27 3.09 -33.34
C LYS A 502 -12.92 4.12 -32.42
N LYS A 503 -14.03 4.72 -32.83
CA LYS A 503 -14.75 5.79 -32.09
C LYS A 503 -16.03 5.29 -31.42
N VAL A 504 -16.47 4.06 -31.67
CA VAL A 504 -17.72 3.54 -31.11
C VAL A 504 -17.68 3.55 -29.58
N LYS A 505 -16.57 3.13 -28.98
CA LYS A 505 -16.40 3.10 -27.51
C LYS A 505 -16.53 4.47 -26.87
N ASP A 506 -16.09 5.53 -27.56
CA ASP A 506 -16.22 6.92 -27.11
C ASP A 506 -17.61 7.48 -27.34
N PHE A 507 -18.31 6.99 -28.38
CA PHE A 507 -19.67 7.40 -28.69
C PHE A 507 -20.68 6.87 -27.66
N VAL A 508 -20.61 5.58 -27.33
CA VAL A 508 -21.55 4.96 -26.38
C VAL A 508 -21.29 5.45 -24.96
N ASN A 509 -22.33 5.96 -24.29
CA ASN A 509 -22.18 6.69 -23.05
C ASN A 509 -22.65 5.95 -21.78
N ARG A 510 -23.22 4.74 -21.95
CA ARG A 510 -23.67 3.91 -20.79
C ARG A 510 -22.76 2.71 -20.57
N PRO A 511 -22.51 2.31 -19.30
CA PRO A 511 -21.65 1.18 -19.00
C PRO A 511 -22.12 -0.15 -19.59
N ASP A 512 -23.42 -0.44 -19.54
CA ASP A 512 -24.02 -1.65 -20.13
C ASP A 512 -23.84 -1.70 -21.65
N VAL A 513 -24.01 -0.57 -22.33
CA VAL A 513 -23.81 -0.48 -23.80
C VAL A 513 -22.32 -0.57 -24.16
N ARG A 514 -21.42 0.00 -23.34
CA ARG A 514 -19.98 -0.17 -23.54
C ARG A 514 -19.56 -1.62 -23.41
N GLN A 515 -20.13 -2.38 -22.46
CA GLN A 515 -19.87 -3.80 -22.31
C GLN A 515 -20.35 -4.59 -23.53
N MET A 516 -21.48 -4.22 -24.14
CA MET A 516 -21.96 -4.84 -25.38
C MET A 516 -20.93 -4.66 -26.51
N TRP A 517 -20.36 -3.46 -26.65
CA TRP A 517 -19.28 -3.22 -27.61
C TRP A 517 -18.00 -4.00 -27.28
N ASP A 518 -17.62 -4.06 -26.00
CA ASP A 518 -16.42 -4.78 -25.58
C ASP A 518 -16.52 -6.28 -25.87
N PHE A 519 -17.72 -6.90 -25.84
CA PHE A 519 -17.92 -8.27 -26.30
C PHE A 519 -17.58 -8.47 -27.78
N PHE A 520 -17.85 -7.48 -28.61
CA PHE A 520 -17.49 -7.51 -30.02
C PHE A 520 -15.98 -7.26 -30.22
N ALA A 521 -15.44 -6.22 -29.58
CA ALA A 521 -14.09 -5.73 -29.83
C ALA A 521 -12.99 -6.56 -29.16
N GLN A 522 -13.25 -7.16 -27.99
CA GLN A 522 -12.26 -7.82 -27.14
C GLN A 522 -12.59 -9.27 -26.82
N GLY A 523 -13.81 -9.75 -27.18
CA GLY A 523 -14.29 -11.07 -26.82
C GLY A 523 -15.08 -11.11 -25.50
N GLN A 524 -15.51 -12.32 -25.12
CA GLN A 524 -16.38 -12.53 -23.95
C GLN A 524 -15.61 -12.48 -22.62
N MET A 525 -14.92 -11.38 -22.33
CA MET A 525 -14.25 -11.16 -21.05
C MET A 525 -15.03 -10.12 -20.25
N TYR A 526 -15.37 -10.45 -18.99
CA TYR A 526 -16.04 -9.56 -18.06
C TYR A 526 -15.63 -9.84 -16.62
N ALA A 527 -14.96 -8.87 -15.99
CA ALA A 527 -14.43 -9.01 -14.63
C ALA A 527 -15.39 -8.50 -13.52
N GLY A 528 -16.57 -7.97 -13.89
CA GLY A 528 -17.53 -7.39 -12.95
C GLY A 528 -18.48 -8.41 -12.31
N GLU A 529 -19.44 -7.89 -11.54
CA GLU A 529 -20.54 -8.64 -10.91
C GLU A 529 -21.68 -8.87 -11.92
N GLY A 530 -22.41 -9.99 -11.77
CA GLY A 530 -23.44 -10.31 -12.74
C GLY A 530 -24.36 -11.45 -12.33
N ILE A 531 -24.97 -12.08 -13.31
CA ILE A 531 -25.86 -13.25 -13.13
C ILE A 531 -25.06 -14.50 -13.45
N LEU A 532 -25.09 -15.49 -12.57
CA LEU A 532 -24.42 -16.76 -12.79
C LEU A 532 -25.15 -17.58 -13.88
N ILE A 533 -24.34 -18.12 -14.79
CA ILE A 533 -24.75 -19.11 -15.79
C ILE A 533 -23.87 -20.36 -15.66
N ASP A 534 -24.30 -21.50 -16.13
CA ASP A 534 -23.55 -22.77 -16.12
C ASP A 534 -22.90 -23.12 -14.77
N SER A 535 -23.54 -22.67 -13.68
CA SER A 535 -23.03 -22.75 -12.30
C SER A 535 -23.89 -23.69 -11.42
N GLY A 536 -24.42 -24.74 -12.01
CA GLY A 536 -25.24 -25.75 -11.36
C GLY A 536 -26.47 -25.13 -10.67
N ARG A 537 -26.68 -25.43 -9.39
CA ARG A 537 -27.82 -24.91 -8.61
C ARG A 537 -27.80 -23.40 -8.36
N PHE A 538 -26.71 -22.73 -8.68
CA PHE A 538 -26.54 -21.27 -8.51
C PHE A 538 -26.83 -20.48 -9.78
N THR A 539 -27.08 -21.17 -10.90
CA THR A 539 -27.45 -20.52 -12.17
C THR A 539 -28.68 -19.64 -11.99
N GLY A 540 -28.66 -18.45 -12.58
CA GLY A 540 -29.73 -17.43 -12.50
C GLY A 540 -29.66 -16.54 -11.26
N THR A 541 -28.68 -16.73 -10.38
CA THR A 541 -28.54 -15.91 -9.17
C THR A 541 -27.49 -14.83 -9.36
N GLU A 542 -27.64 -13.69 -8.69
CA GLU A 542 -26.64 -12.61 -8.67
C GLU A 542 -25.37 -13.06 -7.95
N SER A 543 -24.22 -12.79 -8.56
CA SER A 543 -22.91 -13.26 -8.10
C SER A 543 -22.59 -12.85 -6.65
N GLU A 544 -22.85 -11.61 -6.27
CA GLU A 544 -22.56 -11.10 -4.92
C GLU A 544 -23.28 -11.85 -3.81
N VAL A 545 -24.53 -12.24 -4.06
CA VAL A 545 -25.38 -12.92 -3.07
C VAL A 545 -24.93 -14.35 -2.78
N VAL A 546 -24.25 -15.01 -3.74
CA VAL A 546 -23.95 -16.43 -3.65
C VAL A 546 -22.51 -16.76 -3.27
N LYS A 547 -21.60 -15.81 -3.23
CA LYS A 547 -20.16 -16.02 -2.94
C LYS A 547 -19.94 -16.92 -1.70
N LYS A 548 -20.55 -16.60 -0.58
CA LYS A 548 -20.43 -17.40 0.65
C LYS A 548 -21.07 -18.79 0.51
N LYS A 549 -22.25 -18.87 -0.12
CA LYS A 549 -22.95 -20.13 -0.32
C LYS A 549 -22.18 -21.09 -1.23
N ILE A 550 -21.54 -20.58 -2.29
CA ILE A 550 -20.65 -21.38 -3.17
C ILE A 550 -19.46 -21.88 -2.34
N THR A 551 -18.81 -20.99 -1.57
CA THR A 551 -17.69 -21.36 -0.69
C THR A 551 -18.07 -22.51 0.26
N GLU A 552 -19.19 -22.40 0.96
CA GLU A 552 -19.68 -23.42 1.89
C GLU A 552 -20.01 -24.74 1.16
N SER A 553 -20.60 -24.66 -0.03
CA SER A 553 -21.04 -25.84 -0.79
C SER A 553 -19.90 -26.77 -1.22
N VAL A 554 -18.69 -26.23 -1.32
CA VAL A 554 -17.47 -26.97 -1.69
C VAL A 554 -16.54 -27.24 -0.49
N GLY A 555 -17.02 -27.01 0.74
CA GLY A 555 -16.23 -27.18 1.96
C GLY A 555 -15.11 -26.14 2.14
N GLY A 556 -15.19 -25.03 1.43
CA GLY A 556 -14.26 -23.90 1.54
C GLY A 556 -14.48 -23.10 2.82
N LYS A 557 -13.52 -22.19 3.12
CA LYS A 557 -13.59 -21.30 4.29
C LYS A 557 -13.60 -19.85 3.84
N TRP A 558 -14.53 -19.07 4.38
CA TRP A 558 -14.51 -17.62 4.23
C TRP A 558 -13.50 -17.01 5.19
N VAL A 559 -12.51 -16.27 4.68
CA VAL A 559 -11.40 -15.75 5.47
C VAL A 559 -11.10 -14.30 5.11
N VAL A 560 -10.44 -13.61 6.04
CA VAL A 560 -9.85 -12.28 5.80
C VAL A 560 -8.35 -12.45 5.61
N ARG A 561 -7.81 -11.80 4.61
CA ARG A 561 -6.37 -11.76 4.30
C ARG A 561 -5.91 -10.32 4.18
N TYR A 562 -4.64 -10.08 4.48
CA TYR A 562 -4.01 -8.76 4.39
C TYR A 562 -2.79 -8.83 3.46
N LYS A 563 -2.55 -7.75 2.71
CA LYS A 563 -1.25 -7.54 2.04
C LYS A 563 -0.16 -7.26 3.05
N LEU A 564 -0.51 -6.53 4.13
CA LEU A 564 0.38 -6.26 5.25
C LEU A 564 0.95 -7.57 5.77
N LYS A 565 2.28 -7.61 5.95
CA LYS A 565 3.00 -8.71 6.58
C LYS A 565 3.48 -8.28 7.95
N ASP A 566 3.74 -9.26 8.81
CA ASP A 566 4.36 -9.01 10.09
C ASP A 566 5.70 -8.29 9.91
N TRP A 567 5.98 -7.40 10.82
CA TRP A 567 7.11 -6.49 10.72
C TRP A 567 8.43 -7.20 11.05
N VAL A 568 9.33 -7.36 10.04
CA VAL A 568 10.70 -7.87 10.23
C VAL A 568 11.50 -6.86 11.03
N PHE A 569 11.81 -7.22 12.28
CA PHE A 569 12.28 -6.29 13.30
C PHE A 569 13.76 -6.42 13.65
N SER A 570 14.52 -7.33 13.03
CA SER A 570 15.96 -7.51 13.24
C SER A 570 16.80 -6.87 12.15
N ARG A 571 17.97 -6.35 12.55
CA ARG A 571 19.03 -5.89 11.64
C ARG A 571 20.37 -6.51 12.04
N GLN A 572 21.11 -6.99 11.05
CA GLN A 572 22.45 -7.57 11.23
C GLN A 572 23.51 -6.48 11.21
N ARG A 573 23.29 -5.47 12.05
CA ARG A 573 24.11 -4.25 12.10
C ARG A 573 24.51 -3.94 13.53
N TYR A 574 25.52 -3.09 13.70
CA TYR A 574 25.99 -2.66 15.02
C TYR A 574 25.18 -1.49 15.57
N TRP A 575 24.89 -0.49 14.72
CA TRP A 575 24.30 0.77 15.17
C TRP A 575 22.78 0.73 15.19
N GLY A 576 22.22 0.20 16.25
CA GLY A 576 20.79 0.07 16.54
C GLY A 576 20.57 -0.29 18.01
N GLU A 577 19.32 -0.23 18.48
CA GLU A 577 18.97 -0.64 19.82
C GLU A 577 19.20 -2.15 20.00
N PRO A 578 19.99 -2.59 21.02
CA PRO A 578 20.17 -4.00 21.28
C PRO A 578 18.89 -4.67 21.79
N PHE A 579 18.65 -5.91 21.37
CA PHE A 579 17.56 -6.70 21.93
C PHE A 579 17.88 -7.10 23.40
N PRO A 580 16.91 -6.96 24.32
CA PRO A 580 17.07 -7.36 25.71
C PRO A 580 16.80 -8.87 25.88
N ILE A 581 17.50 -9.70 25.10
CA ILE A 581 17.29 -11.16 25.01
C ILE A 581 18.60 -11.90 25.23
N LEU A 582 18.49 -13.00 25.93
CA LEU A 582 19.52 -14.05 26.08
C LEU A 582 18.97 -15.37 25.51
N HIS A 583 19.86 -16.22 25.03
CA HIS A 583 19.56 -17.56 24.51
C HIS A 583 20.22 -18.63 25.38
N ASP A 584 19.45 -19.63 25.85
CA ASP A 584 19.89 -20.89 26.49
C ASP A 584 19.61 -22.04 25.50
N GLY A 585 20.50 -22.24 24.52
CA GLY A 585 20.21 -23.05 23.34
C GLY A 585 19.10 -22.39 22.52
N ASP A 586 18.03 -23.13 22.26
CA ASP A 586 16.84 -22.63 21.54
C ASP A 586 15.84 -21.87 22.44
N LYS A 587 16.12 -21.82 23.75
CA LYS A 587 15.22 -21.14 24.69
C LYS A 587 15.53 -19.66 24.77
N ILE A 588 14.49 -18.85 24.53
CA ILE A 588 14.50 -17.39 24.67
C ILE A 588 14.38 -17.03 26.17
N VAL A 589 15.32 -16.24 26.68
CA VAL A 589 15.36 -15.77 28.06
C VAL A 589 15.38 -14.24 28.07
N PRO A 590 14.26 -13.58 28.40
CA PRO A 590 14.21 -12.11 28.49
C PRO A 590 15.15 -11.58 29.59
N VAL A 591 15.81 -10.45 29.33
CA VAL A 591 16.54 -9.70 30.34
C VAL A 591 15.54 -9.08 31.33
N ALA A 592 15.82 -9.17 32.63
CA ALA A 592 14.91 -8.58 33.63
C ALA A 592 14.83 -7.05 33.47
N GLU A 593 13.65 -6.47 33.65
CA GLU A 593 13.41 -5.02 33.44
C GLU A 593 14.33 -4.12 34.29
N LYS A 594 14.70 -4.57 35.51
CA LYS A 594 15.63 -3.87 36.40
C LYS A 594 17.06 -3.78 35.84
N ASP A 595 17.42 -4.68 34.92
CA ASP A 595 18.75 -4.78 34.31
C ASP A 595 18.83 -4.04 32.96
N LEU A 596 17.75 -3.37 32.56
CA LEU A 596 17.72 -2.49 31.38
C LEU A 596 18.40 -1.13 31.69
N PRO A 597 19.07 -0.52 30.71
CA PRO A 597 19.20 -0.96 29.32
C PRO A 597 20.34 -1.96 29.09
N VAL A 598 20.17 -2.83 28.11
CA VAL A 598 21.28 -3.57 27.47
C VAL A 598 22.03 -2.57 26.59
N VAL A 599 23.27 -2.24 26.95
CA VAL A 599 24.03 -1.17 26.28
C VAL A 599 24.91 -1.73 25.17
N LEU A 600 25.01 -1.02 24.03
CA LEU A 600 25.96 -1.33 22.97
C LEU A 600 27.41 -1.27 23.49
N PRO A 601 28.22 -2.33 23.28
CA PRO A 601 29.61 -2.33 23.70
C PRO A 601 30.46 -1.45 22.77
N PRO A 602 31.59 -0.90 23.24
CA PRO A 602 32.57 -0.32 22.34
C PRO A 602 33.19 -1.40 21.46
N VAL A 603 33.31 -1.14 20.16
CA VAL A 603 33.86 -2.09 19.17
C VAL A 603 35.06 -1.50 18.45
N LYS A 604 36.01 -2.36 18.07
CA LYS A 604 37.17 -1.98 17.23
C LYS A 604 36.78 -1.88 15.76
N SER A 605 35.92 -2.76 15.31
CA SER A 605 35.34 -2.77 13.96
C SER A 605 33.84 -3.04 14.04
N TYR A 606 33.05 -2.37 13.21
CA TYR A 606 31.60 -2.51 13.11
C TYR A 606 31.15 -2.72 11.66
N GLU A 607 32.11 -3.04 10.78
CA GLU A 607 31.79 -3.38 9.40
C GLU A 607 30.97 -4.69 9.34
N PRO A 608 29.89 -4.73 8.54
CA PRO A 608 29.08 -5.93 8.42
C PRO A 608 29.85 -7.10 7.83
N SER A 609 29.75 -8.27 8.48
CA SER A 609 30.47 -9.49 8.07
C SER A 609 30.10 -10.01 6.67
N GLY A 610 28.85 -9.81 6.25
CA GLY A 610 28.28 -10.41 5.04
C GLY A 610 27.86 -11.88 5.19
N THR A 611 28.15 -12.50 6.34
CA THR A 611 27.74 -13.89 6.65
C THR A 611 26.27 -13.98 7.05
N GLY A 612 25.64 -12.86 7.40
CA GLY A 612 24.32 -12.79 8.00
C GLY A 612 24.36 -12.60 9.51
N GLU A 613 25.55 -12.61 10.12
CA GLU A 613 25.74 -12.32 11.53
C GLU A 613 26.09 -10.83 11.75
N SER A 614 25.60 -10.28 12.84
CA SER A 614 25.91 -8.91 13.26
C SER A 614 27.39 -8.80 13.71
N PRO A 615 28.05 -7.64 13.53
CA PRO A 615 29.35 -7.40 14.12
C PRO A 615 29.42 -7.62 15.64
N LEU A 616 28.31 -7.49 16.35
CA LEU A 616 28.21 -7.77 17.77
C LEU A 616 28.52 -9.23 18.13
N ALA A 617 28.28 -10.18 17.21
CA ALA A 617 28.58 -11.60 17.41
C ALA A 617 30.09 -11.88 17.63
N THR A 618 30.96 -10.97 17.22
CA THR A 618 32.41 -11.11 17.35
C THR A 618 32.95 -10.70 18.75
N ILE A 619 32.09 -10.22 19.65
CA ILE A 619 32.47 -9.64 20.92
C ILE A 619 32.17 -10.64 22.05
N ASP A 620 33.00 -11.65 22.24
CA ASP A 620 32.79 -12.74 23.19
C ASP A 620 32.38 -12.30 24.59
N LYS A 621 33.03 -11.26 25.14
CA LYS A 621 32.72 -10.72 26.47
C LYS A 621 31.34 -10.10 26.60
N TRP A 622 30.80 -9.60 25.51
CA TRP A 622 29.46 -9.00 25.47
C TRP A 622 28.40 -10.04 25.17
N VAL A 623 28.71 -10.98 24.26
CA VAL A 623 27.82 -12.07 23.86
C VAL A 623 27.59 -13.05 25.00
N ASN A 624 28.67 -13.49 25.70
CA ASN A 624 28.58 -14.52 26.73
C ASN A 624 28.28 -13.89 28.08
N VAL A 625 27.08 -14.10 28.59
CA VAL A 625 26.58 -13.52 29.85
C VAL A 625 26.44 -14.60 30.90
N LYS A 626 27.11 -14.44 32.05
CA LYS A 626 26.93 -15.32 33.20
C LYS A 626 25.66 -14.94 33.96
N VAL A 627 24.72 -15.86 34.06
CA VAL A 627 23.45 -15.71 34.78
C VAL A 627 23.40 -16.74 35.92
N GLY A 628 22.94 -16.30 37.09
CA GLY A 628 22.95 -17.15 38.30
C GLY A 628 24.22 -16.98 39.16
N ARG A 629 24.25 -17.64 40.28
CA ARG A 629 25.40 -17.62 41.25
C ARG A 629 25.80 -19.04 41.65
N GLY A 630 27.08 -19.22 41.96
CA GLY A 630 27.60 -20.48 42.45
C GLY A 630 27.49 -21.63 41.44
N LYS A 631 27.03 -22.80 41.90
CA LYS A 631 26.88 -24.01 41.06
C LYS A 631 25.77 -23.90 39.99
N ASP A 632 24.85 -22.95 40.13
CA ASP A 632 23.73 -22.73 39.19
C ASP A 632 24.09 -21.67 38.15
N ALA A 633 25.32 -21.16 38.14
CA ALA A 633 25.76 -20.18 37.16
C ALA A 633 25.84 -20.81 35.76
N LYS A 634 25.03 -20.26 34.83
CA LYS A 634 25.05 -20.62 33.42
C LYS A 634 25.60 -19.48 32.57
N THR A 635 26.25 -19.83 31.46
CA THR A 635 26.61 -18.85 30.43
C THR A 635 25.55 -18.87 29.32
N LEU A 636 24.81 -17.79 29.18
CA LEU A 636 23.82 -17.60 28.13
C LEU A 636 24.40 -16.69 27.04
N LYS A 637 23.90 -16.82 25.82
CA LYS A 637 24.31 -15.99 24.69
C LYS A 637 23.35 -14.82 24.51
N ARG A 638 23.89 -13.61 24.43
CA ARG A 638 23.09 -12.41 24.13
C ARG A 638 22.68 -12.42 22.66
N GLU A 639 21.46 -11.92 22.37
CA GLU A 639 21.03 -11.63 20.99
C GLU A 639 21.98 -10.59 20.37
N THR A 640 22.48 -10.87 19.17
CA THR A 640 23.47 -10.05 18.48
C THR A 640 22.89 -9.14 17.40
N ASN A 641 21.67 -9.40 16.95
CA ASN A 641 20.96 -8.46 16.09
C ASN A 641 20.58 -7.18 16.85
N THR A 642 20.32 -6.12 16.11
CA THR A 642 19.77 -4.86 16.65
C THR A 642 18.39 -4.59 16.08
N MET A 643 17.58 -3.78 16.78
CA MET A 643 16.29 -3.31 16.31
C MET A 643 16.47 -2.31 15.15
N PRO A 644 15.48 -2.15 14.26
CA PRO A 644 15.53 -1.14 13.20
C PRO A 644 15.42 0.28 13.78
N GLN A 645 15.86 1.29 13.02
CA GLN A 645 15.72 2.69 13.43
C GLN A 645 14.27 3.09 13.77
N TRP A 646 13.30 2.46 13.08
CA TRP A 646 11.87 2.70 13.32
C TRP A 646 11.40 2.32 14.73
N ALA A 647 12.15 1.50 15.48
CA ALA A 647 11.81 1.14 16.83
C ALA A 647 11.81 2.37 17.76
N GLY A 648 12.90 3.12 17.76
CA GLY A 648 13.00 4.36 18.56
C GLY A 648 12.03 5.44 18.12
N SER A 649 11.82 5.60 16.82
CA SER A 649 10.92 6.63 16.28
C SER A 649 9.43 6.29 16.41
N SER A 650 9.05 5.06 16.79
CA SER A 650 7.64 4.68 16.91
C SER A 650 6.94 5.21 18.18
N TRP A 651 7.66 5.76 19.15
CA TRP A 651 7.08 6.17 20.43
C TRP A 651 7.64 7.49 21.00
N TYR A 652 8.54 8.17 20.30
CA TYR A 652 9.30 9.35 20.78
C TYR A 652 8.41 10.51 21.24
N TYR A 653 7.24 10.69 20.63
CA TYR A 653 6.26 11.70 21.00
C TYR A 653 5.77 11.55 22.46
N LEU A 654 5.74 10.33 22.99
CA LEU A 654 5.43 10.08 24.40
C LEU A 654 6.59 10.51 25.30
N ARG A 655 7.83 10.28 24.87
CA ARG A 655 9.00 10.64 25.65
C ARG A 655 9.19 12.13 25.82
N TYR A 656 8.80 12.92 24.84
CA TYR A 656 8.81 14.38 24.95
C TYR A 656 7.91 14.93 26.07
N MET A 657 6.86 14.20 26.42
CA MET A 657 5.99 14.60 27.53
C MET A 657 6.71 14.51 28.88
N ASP A 658 7.69 13.60 29.04
CA ASP A 658 8.41 13.35 30.29
C ASP A 658 9.83 12.81 30.08
N PRO A 659 10.74 13.58 29.46
CA PRO A 659 12.04 13.07 28.98
C PRO A 659 12.98 12.62 30.09
N ALA A 660 12.88 13.18 31.28
CA ALA A 660 13.75 12.91 32.41
C ALA A 660 13.29 11.74 33.30
N ASN A 661 12.14 11.12 33.02
CA ASN A 661 11.60 10.07 33.86
C ASN A 661 12.44 8.77 33.76
N GLY A 662 13.08 8.40 34.86
CA GLY A 662 13.83 7.13 34.94
C GLY A 662 13.01 5.94 35.46
N LYS A 663 11.75 6.16 35.89
CA LYS A 663 10.91 5.14 36.51
C LYS A 663 9.85 4.57 35.59
N ALA A 664 9.37 5.37 34.64
CA ALA A 664 8.35 5.00 33.67
C ALA A 664 8.68 5.56 32.29
N LEU A 665 8.11 4.97 31.23
CA LEU A 665 8.19 5.50 29.86
C LEU A 665 7.70 6.95 29.81
N VAL A 666 6.59 7.21 30.47
CA VAL A 666 5.98 8.53 30.69
C VAL A 666 5.18 8.49 31.99
N ASP A 667 5.12 9.59 32.73
CA ASP A 667 4.23 9.72 33.89
C ASP A 667 2.77 9.75 33.43
N ALA A 668 1.90 8.95 34.06
CA ALA A 668 0.52 8.80 33.66
C ALA A 668 -0.29 10.12 33.71
N LYS A 669 0.03 11.04 34.64
CA LYS A 669 -0.66 12.34 34.72
C LYS A 669 -0.21 13.28 33.60
N LYS A 670 1.09 13.27 33.28
CA LYS A 670 1.63 14.05 32.16
C LYS A 670 1.12 13.49 30.84
N GLU A 671 1.09 12.16 30.69
CA GLU A 671 0.51 11.50 29.52
C GLU A 671 -0.94 11.93 29.32
N LYS A 672 -1.78 11.79 30.33
CA LYS A 672 -3.20 12.16 30.26
C LYS A 672 -3.41 13.66 29.98
N TYR A 673 -2.50 14.53 30.41
CA TYR A 673 -2.57 15.96 30.12
C TYR A 673 -2.15 16.28 28.69
N TRP A 674 -1.03 15.70 28.20
CA TRP A 674 -0.45 16.05 26.89
C TRP A 674 -0.96 15.22 25.73
N ASN A 675 -1.32 13.95 25.96
CA ASN A 675 -1.80 13.06 24.89
C ASN A 675 -3.20 13.53 24.43
N GLN A 676 -3.48 13.44 23.24
CA GLN A 676 -2.88 13.08 21.96
C GLN A 676 -2.09 14.29 21.38
N VAL A 677 -1.12 14.05 20.44
CA VAL A 677 -0.50 15.14 19.68
C VAL A 677 -1.59 15.85 18.87
N ASP A 678 -1.73 17.16 19.08
CA ASP A 678 -2.82 17.93 18.45
C ASP A 678 -2.54 18.25 16.98
N PHE A 679 -1.27 18.50 16.63
CA PHE A 679 -0.87 18.85 15.27
C PHE A 679 0.51 18.28 14.95
N TYR A 680 0.59 17.45 13.93
CA TYR A 680 1.80 16.74 13.50
C TYR A 680 2.12 17.07 12.05
N VAL A 681 3.37 17.47 11.78
CA VAL A 681 3.83 17.84 10.43
C VAL A 681 4.95 16.92 9.98
N GLY A 682 4.83 16.39 8.75
CA GLY A 682 5.87 15.54 8.19
C GLY A 682 5.61 15.12 6.75
N GLY A 683 6.58 14.41 6.16
CA GLY A 683 6.54 13.97 4.78
C GLY A 683 5.54 12.84 4.53
N ALA A 684 4.91 12.84 3.36
CA ALA A 684 3.95 11.83 2.94
C ALA A 684 4.58 10.43 2.78
N GLU A 685 5.89 10.35 2.53
CA GLU A 685 6.66 9.10 2.45
C GLU A 685 6.64 8.25 3.72
N HIS A 686 6.28 8.85 4.84
CA HIS A 686 6.15 8.15 6.12
C HIS A 686 4.80 7.47 6.34
N ALA A 687 3.86 7.58 5.39
CA ALA A 687 2.51 7.03 5.51
C ALA A 687 2.50 5.54 5.85
N THR A 688 3.30 4.74 5.15
CA THR A 688 3.38 3.28 5.29
C THR A 688 4.60 2.81 6.10
N ARG A 689 5.33 3.72 6.71
CA ARG A 689 6.53 3.48 7.53
C ARG A 689 6.31 3.98 8.96
N HIS A 690 6.94 5.10 9.32
CA HIS A 690 6.85 5.67 10.67
C HIS A 690 5.41 5.79 11.18
N LEU A 691 4.47 6.32 10.39
CA LEU A 691 3.09 6.55 10.86
C LEU A 691 2.36 5.25 11.19
N ILE A 692 2.50 4.20 10.38
CA ILE A 692 1.83 2.92 10.64
C ILE A 692 2.45 2.21 11.86
N TYR A 693 3.77 2.30 12.04
CA TYR A 693 4.46 1.71 13.18
C TYR A 693 4.16 2.46 14.48
N ALA A 694 4.14 3.80 14.45
CA ALA A 694 3.76 4.61 15.60
C ALA A 694 2.31 4.32 16.03
N ARG A 695 1.38 4.15 15.09
CA ARG A 695 -0.01 3.76 15.38
C ARG A 695 -0.11 2.36 15.97
N PHE A 696 0.63 1.39 15.43
CA PHE A 696 0.68 0.03 15.96
C PHE A 696 1.18 0.00 17.41
N TRP A 697 2.34 0.63 17.68
CA TRP A 697 2.91 0.67 19.03
C TRP A 697 2.03 1.45 20.00
N HIS A 698 1.40 2.53 19.56
CA HIS A 698 0.47 3.30 20.40
C HIS A 698 -0.76 2.47 20.80
N LYS A 699 -1.37 1.75 19.85
CA LYS A 699 -2.48 0.84 20.13
C LYS A 699 -2.09 -0.27 21.11
N PHE A 700 -0.91 -0.83 20.94
CA PHE A 700 -0.37 -1.80 21.88
C PHE A 700 -0.18 -1.19 23.29
N LEU A 701 0.40 -0.01 23.38
CA LEU A 701 0.58 0.70 24.65
C LEU A 701 -0.77 1.09 25.30
N TYR A 702 -1.80 1.36 24.49
CA TYR A 702 -3.16 1.55 24.97
C TYR A 702 -3.73 0.25 25.57
N ASP A 703 -3.55 -0.88 24.91
CA ASP A 703 -4.06 -2.18 25.37
C ASP A 703 -3.43 -2.62 26.70
N ILE A 704 -2.19 -2.22 26.95
CA ILE A 704 -1.52 -2.49 28.24
C ILE A 704 -1.64 -1.34 29.26
N GLY A 705 -2.46 -0.33 28.97
CA GLY A 705 -2.81 0.75 29.90
C GLY A 705 -1.71 1.81 30.12
N VAL A 706 -0.77 1.98 29.22
CA VAL A 706 0.31 2.98 29.31
C VAL A 706 -0.10 4.33 28.76
N VAL A 707 -0.95 4.33 27.73
CA VAL A 707 -1.48 5.56 27.11
C VAL A 707 -3.00 5.62 27.18
N SER A 708 -3.57 6.81 27.14
CA SER A 708 -4.99 7.08 27.37
C SER A 708 -5.84 7.15 26.08
N THR A 709 -5.22 7.16 24.90
CA THR A 709 -5.89 7.27 23.59
C THR A 709 -5.54 6.11 22.68
N THR A 710 -6.41 5.81 21.71
CA THR A 710 -6.19 4.72 20.73
C THR A 710 -5.31 5.13 19.55
N GLU A 711 -5.12 6.44 19.35
CA GLU A 711 -4.31 6.99 18.24
C GLU A 711 -3.35 8.07 18.75
N PRO A 712 -2.12 8.13 18.20
CA PRO A 712 -1.08 9.04 18.68
C PRO A 712 -1.27 10.49 18.21
N PHE A 713 -1.74 10.69 16.98
CA PHE A 713 -1.75 11.95 16.26
C PHE A 713 -3.16 12.31 15.81
N LYS A 714 -3.70 13.44 16.31
CA LYS A 714 -5.07 13.88 15.99
C LYS A 714 -5.15 14.44 14.57
N LYS A 715 -4.30 15.41 14.26
CA LYS A 715 -4.23 16.06 12.95
C LYS A 715 -2.85 15.90 12.35
N LEU A 716 -2.80 15.49 11.09
CA LEU A 716 -1.57 15.39 10.28
C LEU A 716 -1.62 16.40 9.13
N GLN A 717 -0.52 17.12 8.94
CA GLN A 717 -0.29 17.99 7.80
C GLN A 717 0.91 17.46 7.00
N SER A 718 0.68 17.08 5.76
CA SER A 718 1.78 16.72 4.86
C SER A 718 2.57 17.94 4.43
N VAL A 719 3.89 17.80 4.36
CA VAL A 719 4.80 18.81 3.83
C VAL A 719 5.37 18.32 2.49
N GLY A 720 5.31 19.18 1.46
CA GLY A 720 5.88 18.89 0.16
C GLY A 720 7.40 19.07 0.15
N LEU A 721 8.08 18.29 -0.68
CA LEU A 721 9.54 18.33 -0.80
C LEU A 721 10.01 19.65 -1.42
N ILE A 722 11.11 20.21 -0.90
CA ILE A 722 11.88 21.22 -1.63
C ILE A 722 12.92 20.50 -2.47
N MET A 723 12.79 20.63 -3.77
CA MET A 723 13.69 20.10 -4.78
C MET A 723 14.88 21.03 -5.00
N GLY A 724 15.97 20.52 -5.55
CA GLY A 724 17.08 21.37 -5.99
C GLY A 724 16.64 22.32 -7.13
N GLU A 725 17.45 23.31 -7.45
CA GLU A 725 17.22 24.22 -8.58
C GLU A 725 17.13 23.47 -9.92
N ASP A 726 17.72 22.27 -9.99
CA ASP A 726 17.69 21.35 -11.14
C ASP A 726 16.41 20.50 -11.21
N GLY A 727 15.42 20.72 -10.33
CA GLY A 727 14.16 19.99 -10.27
C GLY A 727 14.26 18.56 -9.74
N ARG A 728 15.44 18.12 -9.28
CA ARG A 728 15.63 16.81 -8.65
C ARG A 728 15.59 16.91 -7.12
N LYS A 729 15.25 15.80 -6.45
CA LYS A 729 15.37 15.71 -4.99
C LYS A 729 16.78 16.10 -4.56
N MET A 730 16.90 16.98 -3.57
CA MET A 730 18.20 17.37 -3.02
C MET A 730 18.93 16.15 -2.49
N SER A 731 20.14 15.94 -3.00
CA SER A 731 21.01 14.83 -2.59
C SER A 731 22.47 15.23 -2.76
N LYS A 732 23.29 14.83 -1.80
CA LYS A 732 24.76 14.99 -1.89
C LYS A 732 25.36 14.30 -3.12
N ARG A 733 24.72 13.20 -3.59
CA ARG A 733 25.12 12.48 -4.80
C ARG A 733 25.02 13.36 -6.06
N PHE A 734 24.06 14.26 -6.09
CA PHE A 734 23.83 15.16 -7.23
C PHE A 734 24.49 16.51 -7.09
N GLY A 735 25.07 16.82 -5.91
CA GLY A 735 25.71 18.11 -5.65
C GLY A 735 24.74 19.31 -5.65
N ASN A 736 23.43 19.04 -5.52
CA ASN A 736 22.36 20.04 -5.60
C ASN A 736 21.79 20.44 -4.23
N VAL A 737 22.51 20.14 -3.14
CA VAL A 737 22.09 20.47 -1.77
C VAL A 737 22.40 21.94 -1.49
N VAL A 738 21.40 22.69 -1.03
CA VAL A 738 21.56 24.07 -0.56
C VAL A 738 21.65 24.08 0.97
N ASN A 739 22.74 24.67 1.49
CA ASN A 739 23.01 24.71 2.92
C ASN A 739 22.28 25.90 3.58
N PRO A 740 21.45 25.69 4.61
CA PRO A 740 20.79 26.80 5.30
C PRO A 740 21.74 27.77 6.00
N ASP A 741 22.94 27.34 6.42
CA ASP A 741 23.94 28.22 7.04
C ASP A 741 24.34 29.37 6.12
N GLU A 742 24.55 29.09 4.83
CA GLU A 742 24.94 30.10 3.81
C GLU A 742 23.78 31.06 3.54
N ILE A 743 22.55 30.53 3.49
CA ILE A 743 21.35 31.30 3.27
C ILE A 743 21.12 32.28 4.45
N VAL A 744 21.21 31.78 5.67
CA VAL A 744 21.04 32.60 6.89
C VAL A 744 22.14 33.65 7.01
N ALA A 745 23.39 33.30 6.71
CA ALA A 745 24.50 34.23 6.73
C ALA A 745 24.33 35.40 5.76
N THR A 746 23.75 35.12 4.57
CA THR A 746 23.57 36.09 3.48
C THR A 746 22.30 36.91 3.62
N TYR A 747 21.17 36.25 3.87
CA TYR A 747 19.84 36.86 3.81
C TYR A 747 19.16 37.00 5.16
N GLY A 748 19.56 36.23 6.18
CA GLY A 748 18.94 36.15 7.49
C GLY A 748 17.94 35.00 7.63
N ALA A 749 17.75 34.54 8.87
CA ALA A 749 16.79 33.46 9.19
C ALA A 749 15.35 33.89 8.91
N ASP A 750 14.97 35.13 9.25
CA ASP A 750 13.62 35.64 9.02
C ASP A 750 13.28 35.66 7.51
N THR A 751 14.23 36.07 6.65
CA THR A 751 14.06 36.06 5.19
C THR A 751 13.82 34.65 4.67
N MET A 752 14.63 33.70 5.11
CA MET A 752 14.49 32.28 4.71
C MET A 752 13.13 31.72 5.14
N ARG A 753 12.71 32.00 6.36
CA ARG A 753 11.42 31.55 6.91
C ARG A 753 10.24 32.09 6.13
N VAL A 754 10.24 33.38 5.79
CA VAL A 754 9.19 34.01 4.95
C VAL A 754 9.20 33.39 3.57
N TYR A 755 10.38 33.22 2.96
CA TYR A 755 10.51 32.66 1.63
C TYR A 755 9.96 31.23 1.53
N GLU A 756 10.31 30.33 2.45
CA GLU A 756 9.83 28.95 2.43
C GLU A 756 8.31 28.84 2.60
N MET A 757 7.67 29.76 3.30
CA MET A 757 6.21 29.80 3.43
C MET A 757 5.51 30.45 2.23
N PHE A 758 6.23 31.23 1.43
CA PHE A 758 5.68 31.98 0.29
C PHE A 758 5.90 31.27 -1.04
N MET A 759 6.91 30.38 -1.17
CA MET A 759 7.37 29.83 -2.46
C MET A 759 6.33 28.97 -3.20
N GLY A 760 5.24 28.55 -2.57
CA GLY A 760 4.16 27.78 -3.19
C GLY A 760 3.31 26.97 -2.21
N PRO A 761 2.39 26.11 -2.69
CA PRO A 761 1.53 25.30 -1.84
C PRO A 761 2.35 24.42 -0.88
N PHE A 762 1.91 24.39 0.38
CA PHE A 762 2.69 23.76 1.46
C PHE A 762 2.92 22.26 1.27
N ASP A 763 1.94 21.56 0.75
CA ASP A 763 1.91 20.10 0.57
C ASP A 763 2.45 19.62 -0.79
N GLN A 764 2.87 20.54 -1.67
CA GLN A 764 3.41 20.23 -2.99
C GLN A 764 4.93 20.31 -3.04
N ALA A 765 5.52 19.53 -3.96
CA ALA A 765 6.94 19.61 -4.26
C ALA A 765 7.23 20.90 -5.06
N ILE A 766 8.26 21.65 -4.63
CA ILE A 766 8.60 22.96 -5.19
C ILE A 766 10.13 23.04 -5.40
N ASN A 767 10.56 23.60 -6.52
CA ASN A 767 11.97 23.81 -6.78
C ASN A 767 12.49 25.02 -5.97
N TRP A 768 13.64 24.86 -5.34
CA TRP A 768 14.36 25.95 -4.70
C TRP A 768 14.86 26.94 -5.75
N ASN A 769 14.82 28.23 -5.43
CA ASN A 769 15.40 29.27 -6.25
C ASN A 769 15.98 30.37 -5.33
N THR A 770 17.29 30.44 -5.25
CA THR A 770 17.99 31.37 -4.36
C THR A 770 17.75 32.84 -4.72
N ASP A 771 17.69 33.15 -6.01
CA ASP A 771 17.49 34.55 -6.50
C ASP A 771 16.11 35.10 -6.11
N SER A 772 15.10 34.27 -6.05
CA SER A 772 13.74 34.66 -5.65
C SER A 772 13.62 35.12 -4.20
N MET A 773 14.59 34.79 -3.32
CA MET A 773 14.63 35.22 -1.93
C MET A 773 14.80 36.72 -1.76
N ILE A 774 15.36 37.40 -2.75
CA ILE A 774 15.58 38.86 -2.70
C ILE A 774 14.25 39.62 -2.49
N GLY A 775 13.16 39.10 -3.07
CA GLY A 775 11.82 39.65 -2.86
C GLY A 775 11.37 39.59 -1.40
N SER A 776 11.60 38.45 -0.74
CA SER A 776 11.26 38.25 0.68
C SER A 776 12.17 39.08 1.62
N ARG A 777 13.36 39.44 1.20
CA ARG A 777 14.31 40.28 1.95
C ARG A 777 13.90 41.75 1.97
N ARG A 778 13.30 42.27 0.89
CA ARG A 778 12.83 43.65 0.74
C ARG A 778 11.54 43.90 1.51
#